data_92ebfafd845bbfe9d69a5ba72993c5c2
#
_entry.id   92ebfafd845bbfe9d69a5ba72993c5c2
#
_cell.length_a   1.000
_cell.length_b   1.000
_cell.length_c   1.000
_cell.angle_alpha   90.00
_cell.angle_beta   90.00
_cell.angle_gamma   90.00
#
_symmetry.space_group_name_H-M   'P 1'
#
loop_
_entity.id
_entity.type
_entity.pdbx_description
1 polymer ?
#
loop_
_entity_poly.entity_id
_entity_poly.type
_entity_poly.pdbx_seq_one_letter_code
_entity_poly.pdbx_strand_id
1 'polypeptide(L)'
;MPNAEDVRELLDFTSQLPWGPARSSQVAQAVVWADALEGEAELQIDAYLALTLSYQQGNEEWKALAPVSLLLSRFEKNSADFTPEQTEELAWLFKSAVAAAGRNPAVSIEQIDELITSLATFVSGQGFSMHAVHGVRSMVGLRTGRLDDAREALTLWRSTPSDQISDCEGCDPMKQINEAVAHKDWERAVATAMPLFDEEGACGAQPHGIRAKAMIPLLMSGRPDAAWEAHIRSYRHHRGVANSIDYIGLHLEYLVRSGRWQRALEILRDSIGMTSSLESASLLADYLPAAALTAIEATRRGHGNEPFGALCTGQSQWCQGPQLDVNTPLSEAAEKLSQWALDVASLFDQRNGNDYYTRLTREVLEAGPVDEQTEARAQGEWQLELVGEREAMPDPLSTIEGEELPALQVSSRTARAQAETIDQSNPYPPIDYSLPPLPASMQEAFDRYAAQTDVIGYNVETNLLTDWCLVNTLNVDELHFDESDPQAALSFASFSKTLLSLRKEHEKFESVYERVAPVIHSMTEDAPLATPGFFARIFGRSQASFSRKDLSITQLELLRYSCELDRYSWLGMEAPSDLQKDAVALCDAFVSQIASMTSTLNRGATKAEDIAAIIDCLCTCGEIFLDSEKSKQALNALDTIESLKPACLHTGTSEAAFMRTLSLEGAQLYLETSDYRRAAQLADHALRLETHCDPYTAFFARLVICTASIKAYESAEAVSQALRLSEIITRTPLRSLGLSAATIISDAFEGVHRIEEAIELLEQTISRAGDSPFARLLTALIRLTLASYYLSIDQDEEAYETAMEAIDPLVASGNLRAASRAGSLANDAAKRLHDRPKRLAAIERALEIAKAFKAPHDVIALTRMAAKTYVETPTGKVSEADKERALQAVDAGSAWLDSFPEELDPQERAFLRAGITYIKGWVYMTSHDPYPAIPLLQEAFTLQKEIKDAENYVFPLAALSQCYSELGDTDALHNLLIEVKETIKTTSLHAGKLRTLAREIEKELSGEGEE
;
A
#
# COMPACT_ATOMS: atom_id res chain seq x y z
N MET A 1 -37.28 -32.84 -3.31
CA MET A 1 -36.17 -32.73 -4.27
C MET A 1 -35.94 -31.26 -4.47
N PRO A 2 -34.72 -30.81 -4.57
CA PRO A 2 -34.43 -29.41 -4.87
C PRO A 2 -35.09 -29.01 -6.21
N ASN A 3 -35.55 -27.77 -6.31
CA ASN A 3 -36.10 -27.19 -7.52
C ASN A 3 -35.08 -26.22 -8.16
N ALA A 4 -35.45 -25.59 -9.28
CA ALA A 4 -34.52 -24.67 -9.95
C ALA A 4 -34.13 -23.45 -9.13
N GLU A 5 -34.99 -22.96 -8.24
CA GLU A 5 -34.71 -21.85 -7.32
C GLU A 5 -33.67 -22.27 -6.27
N ASP A 6 -33.84 -23.46 -5.69
CA ASP A 6 -32.86 -24.00 -4.73
C ASP A 6 -31.46 -24.10 -5.32
N VAL A 7 -31.34 -24.45 -6.62
CA VAL A 7 -30.04 -24.51 -7.32
C VAL A 7 -29.44 -23.11 -7.51
N ARG A 8 -30.27 -22.12 -7.92
CA ARG A 8 -29.78 -20.73 -8.08
C ARG A 8 -29.34 -20.15 -6.76
N GLU A 9 -30.14 -20.32 -5.69
CA GLU A 9 -29.75 -19.86 -4.34
C GLU A 9 -28.42 -20.49 -3.87
N LEU A 10 -28.21 -21.77 -4.17
CA LEU A 10 -26.95 -22.44 -3.81
C LEU A 10 -25.78 -21.90 -4.64
N LEU A 11 -25.96 -21.66 -5.93
CA LEU A 11 -24.91 -21.06 -6.79
C LEU A 11 -24.59 -19.63 -6.34
N ASP A 12 -25.59 -18.84 -6.02
CA ASP A 12 -25.41 -17.47 -5.50
C ASP A 12 -24.67 -17.47 -4.16
N PHE A 13 -25.06 -18.34 -3.24
CA PHE A 13 -24.37 -18.52 -1.97
C PHE A 13 -22.91 -18.91 -2.19
N THR A 14 -22.65 -19.89 -3.07
CA THR A 14 -21.26 -20.34 -3.32
C THR A 14 -20.41 -19.27 -3.99
N SER A 15 -21.02 -18.34 -4.73
CA SER A 15 -20.30 -17.23 -5.35
C SER A 15 -19.61 -16.31 -4.32
N GLN A 16 -20.13 -16.26 -3.10
CA GLN A 16 -19.62 -15.45 -1.98
C GLN A 16 -18.58 -16.19 -1.14
N LEU A 17 -18.41 -17.50 -1.31
CA LEU A 17 -17.41 -18.28 -0.57
C LEU A 17 -15.99 -18.03 -1.13
N PRO A 18 -14.96 -18.06 -0.27
CA PRO A 18 -13.56 -18.05 -0.72
C PRO A 18 -13.27 -19.21 -1.69
N TRP A 19 -12.35 -18.98 -2.62
CA TRP A 19 -11.89 -20.02 -3.53
C TRP A 19 -11.22 -21.17 -2.76
N GLY A 20 -11.56 -22.41 -3.10
CA GLY A 20 -10.98 -23.60 -2.50
C GLY A 20 -11.95 -24.78 -2.42
N PRO A 21 -11.50 -25.90 -1.82
CA PRO A 21 -12.27 -27.15 -1.77
C PRO A 21 -13.65 -27.05 -1.13
N ALA A 22 -13.84 -26.15 -0.16
CA ALA A 22 -15.13 -25.93 0.47
C ALA A 22 -16.16 -25.38 -0.53
N ARG A 23 -15.77 -24.36 -1.31
CA ARG A 23 -16.61 -23.80 -2.40
C ARG A 23 -16.86 -24.84 -3.48
N SER A 24 -15.82 -25.48 -3.99
CA SER A 24 -15.95 -26.48 -5.05
C SER A 24 -16.89 -27.63 -4.68
N SER A 25 -16.86 -28.07 -3.41
CA SER A 25 -17.77 -29.10 -2.90
C SER A 25 -19.23 -28.67 -2.91
N GLN A 26 -19.52 -27.42 -2.56
CA GLN A 26 -20.89 -26.89 -2.58
C GLN A 26 -21.39 -26.69 -4.02
N VAL A 27 -20.53 -26.20 -4.93
CA VAL A 27 -20.89 -26.08 -6.35
C VAL A 27 -21.10 -27.46 -6.98
N ALA A 28 -20.29 -28.47 -6.61
CA ALA A 28 -20.52 -29.85 -7.05
C ALA A 28 -21.89 -30.39 -6.58
N GLN A 29 -22.35 -29.99 -5.39
CA GLN A 29 -23.71 -30.31 -4.93
C GLN A 29 -24.77 -29.60 -5.78
N ALA A 30 -24.54 -28.34 -6.17
CA ALA A 30 -25.45 -27.62 -7.07
C ALA A 30 -25.57 -28.34 -8.46
N VAL A 31 -24.44 -28.84 -8.99
CA VAL A 31 -24.44 -29.65 -10.23
C VAL A 31 -25.31 -30.90 -10.08
N VAL A 32 -25.16 -31.65 -8.96
CA VAL A 32 -25.99 -32.84 -8.70
C VAL A 32 -27.49 -32.51 -8.64
N TRP A 33 -27.84 -31.36 -8.08
CA TRP A 33 -29.22 -30.90 -8.03
C TRP A 33 -29.73 -30.46 -9.41
N ALA A 34 -28.92 -29.71 -10.15
CA ALA A 34 -29.26 -29.27 -11.51
C ALA A 34 -29.46 -30.43 -12.47
N ASP A 35 -28.62 -31.45 -12.41
CA ASP A 35 -28.72 -32.66 -13.25
C ASP A 35 -30.01 -33.46 -12.99
N ALA A 36 -30.63 -33.31 -11.82
CA ALA A 36 -31.87 -33.97 -11.48
C ALA A 36 -33.11 -33.22 -12.01
N LEU A 37 -32.95 -32.03 -12.58
CA LEU A 37 -34.05 -31.21 -13.12
C LEU A 37 -34.24 -31.49 -14.63
N GLU A 38 -35.47 -31.77 -15.02
CA GLU A 38 -35.83 -31.94 -16.44
C GLU A 38 -36.20 -30.58 -17.05
N GLY A 39 -35.66 -30.28 -18.24
CA GLY A 39 -35.99 -29.07 -18.99
C GLY A 39 -35.24 -27.80 -18.58
N GLU A 40 -34.32 -27.88 -17.61
CA GLU A 40 -33.54 -26.77 -17.12
C GLU A 40 -32.12 -26.80 -17.71
N ALA A 41 -32.02 -26.83 -19.06
CA ALA A 41 -30.72 -26.97 -19.74
C ALA A 41 -29.74 -25.85 -19.43
N GLU A 42 -30.22 -24.62 -19.42
CA GLU A 42 -29.43 -23.41 -19.14
C GLU A 42 -28.83 -23.47 -17.72
N LEU A 43 -29.64 -23.75 -16.70
CA LEU A 43 -29.21 -23.83 -15.31
C LEU A 43 -28.20 -24.97 -15.07
N GLN A 44 -28.38 -26.11 -15.79
CA GLN A 44 -27.40 -27.20 -15.74
C GLN A 44 -26.03 -26.76 -16.28
N ILE A 45 -26.02 -26.00 -17.37
CA ILE A 45 -24.81 -25.47 -17.99
C ILE A 45 -24.14 -24.49 -17.01
N ASP A 46 -24.90 -23.57 -16.44
CA ASP A 46 -24.38 -22.61 -15.43
C ASP A 46 -23.74 -23.32 -14.25
N ALA A 47 -24.34 -24.36 -13.71
CA ALA A 47 -23.79 -25.14 -12.63
C ALA A 47 -22.43 -25.80 -13.00
N TYR A 48 -22.32 -26.35 -14.21
CA TYR A 48 -21.06 -26.93 -14.69
C TYR A 48 -19.99 -25.87 -14.97
N LEU A 49 -20.35 -24.71 -15.51
CA LEU A 49 -19.44 -23.57 -15.69
C LEU A 49 -18.91 -23.10 -14.33
N ALA A 50 -19.80 -22.89 -13.35
CA ALA A 50 -19.44 -22.49 -11.99
C ALA A 50 -18.53 -23.54 -11.30
N LEU A 51 -18.78 -24.84 -11.50
CA LEU A 51 -17.91 -25.90 -10.97
C LEU A 51 -16.52 -25.86 -11.59
N THR A 52 -16.46 -25.67 -12.91
CA THR A 52 -15.19 -25.58 -13.65
C THR A 52 -14.37 -24.40 -13.14
N LEU A 53 -15.01 -23.22 -13.02
CA LEU A 53 -14.39 -22.01 -12.49
C LEU A 53 -13.89 -22.22 -11.05
N SER A 54 -14.72 -22.86 -10.20
CA SER A 54 -14.35 -23.13 -8.81
C SER A 54 -13.12 -24.01 -8.69
N TYR A 55 -13.00 -25.03 -9.53
CA TYR A 55 -11.79 -25.87 -9.59
C TYR A 55 -10.56 -25.10 -10.08
N GLN A 56 -10.70 -24.25 -11.09
CA GLN A 56 -9.58 -23.48 -11.64
C GLN A 56 -9.04 -22.45 -10.66
N GLN A 57 -9.93 -21.75 -9.94
CA GLN A 57 -9.55 -20.73 -8.98
C GLN A 57 -9.24 -21.31 -7.60
N GLY A 58 -9.73 -22.51 -7.29
CA GLY A 58 -9.62 -23.17 -5.98
C GLY A 58 -8.37 -24.00 -5.76
N ASN A 59 -7.36 -23.94 -6.64
CA ASN A 59 -6.17 -24.79 -6.62
C ASN A 59 -6.46 -26.30 -6.87
N GLU A 60 -7.59 -26.57 -7.51
CA GLU A 60 -8.04 -27.93 -7.88
C GLU A 60 -8.09 -28.07 -9.41
N GLU A 61 -7.28 -27.29 -10.12
CA GLU A 61 -7.32 -27.11 -11.58
C GLU A 61 -7.31 -28.40 -12.41
N TRP A 62 -6.71 -29.48 -11.87
CA TRP A 62 -6.69 -30.78 -12.51
C TRP A 62 -8.07 -31.43 -12.62
N LYS A 63 -9.03 -31.04 -11.75
CA LYS A 63 -10.42 -31.50 -11.78
C LYS A 63 -11.24 -30.82 -12.88
N ALA A 64 -10.81 -29.66 -13.38
CA ALA A 64 -11.56 -28.87 -14.35
C ALA A 64 -11.76 -29.52 -15.71
N LEU A 65 -10.88 -30.45 -16.12
CA LEU A 65 -10.98 -31.14 -17.40
C LEU A 65 -12.26 -31.97 -17.55
N ALA A 66 -12.76 -32.57 -16.47
CA ALA A 66 -13.94 -33.42 -16.51
C ALA A 66 -15.21 -32.62 -16.82
N PRO A 67 -15.57 -31.54 -16.06
CA PRO A 67 -16.74 -30.75 -16.40
C PRO A 67 -16.64 -30.03 -17.73
N VAL A 68 -15.45 -29.54 -18.13
CA VAL A 68 -15.24 -28.97 -19.48
C VAL A 68 -15.55 -29.99 -20.58
N SER A 69 -15.04 -31.22 -20.44
CA SER A 69 -15.29 -32.28 -21.43
C SER A 69 -16.79 -32.62 -21.56
N LEU A 70 -17.52 -32.58 -20.45
CA LEU A 70 -18.97 -32.77 -20.46
C LEU A 70 -19.70 -31.62 -21.17
N LEU A 71 -19.32 -30.37 -20.87
CA LEU A 71 -19.89 -29.20 -21.54
C LEU A 71 -19.61 -29.20 -23.04
N LEU A 72 -18.39 -29.49 -23.46
CA LEU A 72 -18.02 -29.61 -24.89
C LEU A 72 -18.82 -30.71 -25.60
N SER A 73 -18.97 -31.88 -24.98
CA SER A 73 -19.77 -32.98 -25.53
C SER A 73 -21.25 -32.60 -25.60
N ARG A 74 -21.75 -31.78 -24.68
CA ARG A 74 -23.10 -31.26 -24.72
C ARG A 74 -23.27 -30.22 -25.83
N PHE A 75 -22.32 -29.31 -25.95
CA PHE A 75 -22.28 -28.29 -27.00
C PHE A 75 -22.25 -28.92 -28.41
N GLU A 76 -21.41 -29.95 -28.64
CA GLU A 76 -21.37 -30.68 -29.91
C GLU A 76 -22.70 -31.35 -30.25
N LYS A 77 -23.47 -31.80 -29.26
CA LYS A 77 -24.77 -32.45 -29.50
C LYS A 77 -25.87 -31.44 -29.76
N ASN A 78 -25.92 -30.34 -29.05
CA ASN A 78 -26.91 -29.32 -29.19
C ASN A 78 -26.39 -27.96 -28.72
N SER A 79 -25.79 -27.22 -29.62
CA SER A 79 -25.24 -25.89 -29.34
C SER A 79 -26.33 -24.84 -28.98
N ALA A 80 -27.58 -25.10 -29.40
CA ALA A 80 -28.73 -24.23 -29.11
C ALA A 80 -29.14 -24.24 -27.61
N ASP A 81 -28.62 -25.17 -26.82
CA ASP A 81 -28.82 -25.17 -25.37
C ASP A 81 -27.96 -24.10 -24.63
N PHE A 82 -26.98 -23.53 -25.33
CA PHE A 82 -26.04 -22.57 -24.77
C PHE A 82 -26.37 -21.14 -25.17
N THR A 83 -26.38 -20.23 -24.23
CA THR A 83 -26.42 -18.80 -24.57
C THR A 83 -25.07 -18.35 -25.15
N PRO A 84 -25.02 -17.21 -25.85
CA PRO A 84 -23.75 -16.65 -26.32
C PRO A 84 -22.74 -16.43 -25.17
N GLU A 85 -23.20 -15.94 -23.99
CA GLU A 85 -22.40 -15.72 -22.79
C GLU A 85 -21.83 -17.04 -22.24
N GLN A 86 -22.66 -18.09 -22.15
CA GLN A 86 -22.20 -19.43 -21.75
C GLN A 86 -21.21 -20.03 -22.73
N THR A 87 -21.32 -19.74 -24.03
CA THR A 87 -20.38 -20.19 -25.06
C THR A 87 -19.04 -19.47 -24.90
N GLU A 88 -19.05 -18.17 -24.62
CA GLU A 88 -17.85 -17.36 -24.34
C GLU A 88 -17.16 -17.85 -23.07
N GLU A 89 -17.90 -18.03 -21.99
CA GLU A 89 -17.38 -18.54 -20.72
C GLU A 89 -16.80 -19.95 -20.90
N LEU A 90 -17.48 -20.83 -21.61
CA LEU A 90 -16.97 -22.16 -21.95
C LEU A 90 -15.64 -22.08 -22.73
N ALA A 91 -15.53 -21.17 -23.69
CA ALA A 91 -14.29 -20.96 -24.45
C ALA A 91 -13.12 -20.54 -23.54
N TRP A 92 -13.41 -19.59 -22.63
CA TRP A 92 -12.42 -19.11 -21.64
C TRP A 92 -12.01 -20.22 -20.67
N LEU A 93 -12.98 -20.97 -20.11
CA LEU A 93 -12.73 -22.09 -19.19
C LEU A 93 -12.00 -23.24 -19.90
N PHE A 94 -12.33 -23.51 -21.15
CA PHE A 94 -11.62 -24.52 -21.93
C PHE A 94 -10.16 -24.15 -22.17
N LYS A 95 -9.89 -22.90 -22.55
CA LYS A 95 -8.52 -22.36 -22.63
C LYS A 95 -7.75 -22.59 -21.32
N SER A 96 -8.35 -22.27 -20.20
CA SER A 96 -7.73 -22.39 -18.89
C SER A 96 -7.52 -23.87 -18.49
N ALA A 97 -8.45 -24.75 -18.83
CA ALA A 97 -8.32 -26.20 -18.61
C ALA A 97 -7.20 -26.83 -19.45
N VAL A 98 -6.98 -26.37 -20.68
CA VAL A 98 -5.84 -26.81 -21.52
C VAL A 98 -4.52 -26.34 -20.90
N ALA A 99 -4.46 -25.11 -20.39
CA ALA A 99 -3.28 -24.63 -19.68
C ALA A 99 -3.01 -25.45 -18.40
N ALA A 100 -4.06 -25.82 -17.65
CA ALA A 100 -3.97 -26.70 -16.49
C ALA A 100 -3.49 -28.12 -16.85
N ALA A 101 -3.92 -28.67 -17.98
CA ALA A 101 -3.41 -29.95 -18.49
C ALA A 101 -1.89 -29.91 -18.69
N GLY A 102 -1.34 -28.81 -19.19
CA GLY A 102 0.10 -28.60 -19.33
C GLY A 102 0.85 -28.63 -17.99
N ARG A 103 0.19 -28.27 -16.89
CA ARG A 103 0.71 -28.28 -15.52
C ARG A 103 0.51 -29.59 -14.76
N ASN A 104 -0.20 -30.54 -15.35
CA ASN A 104 -0.50 -31.83 -14.72
C ASN A 104 0.38 -32.95 -15.33
N PRO A 105 1.28 -33.61 -14.54
CA PRO A 105 2.16 -34.66 -15.06
C PRO A 105 1.42 -35.95 -15.44
N ALA A 106 0.17 -36.12 -15.04
CA ALA A 106 -0.63 -37.29 -15.39
C ALA A 106 -1.29 -37.19 -16.81
N VAL A 107 -1.29 -36.01 -17.41
CA VAL A 107 -1.84 -35.79 -18.75
C VAL A 107 -0.70 -35.95 -19.77
N SER A 108 -0.80 -36.88 -20.70
CA SER A 108 0.26 -37.15 -21.69
C SER A 108 0.43 -35.98 -22.69
N ILE A 109 1.58 -35.90 -23.32
CA ILE A 109 1.86 -34.86 -24.32
C ILE A 109 0.87 -34.95 -25.48
N GLU A 110 0.57 -36.20 -25.95
CA GLU A 110 -0.40 -36.43 -27.02
C GLU A 110 -1.78 -35.91 -26.66
N GLN A 111 -2.26 -36.14 -25.42
CA GLN A 111 -3.54 -35.62 -24.93
C GLN A 111 -3.53 -34.09 -24.87
N ILE A 112 -2.44 -33.47 -24.45
CA ILE A 112 -2.31 -32.02 -24.42
C ILE A 112 -2.39 -31.42 -25.82
N ASP A 113 -1.69 -32.03 -26.79
CA ASP A 113 -1.70 -31.58 -28.19
C ASP A 113 -3.07 -31.78 -28.85
N GLU A 114 -3.80 -32.85 -28.49
CA GLU A 114 -5.19 -33.06 -28.89
C GLU A 114 -6.14 -31.99 -28.27
N LEU A 115 -5.95 -31.65 -26.98
CA LEU A 115 -6.71 -30.61 -26.32
C LEU A 115 -6.46 -29.22 -26.93
N ILE A 116 -5.23 -28.90 -27.30
CA ILE A 116 -4.88 -27.64 -28.00
C ILE A 116 -5.56 -27.60 -29.36
N THR A 117 -5.57 -28.72 -30.08
CA THR A 117 -6.21 -28.85 -31.42
C THR A 117 -7.73 -28.68 -31.29
N SER A 118 -8.33 -29.30 -30.27
CA SER A 118 -9.77 -29.20 -29.99
C SER A 118 -10.14 -27.77 -29.59
N LEU A 119 -9.33 -27.11 -28.76
CA LEU A 119 -9.51 -25.71 -28.41
C LEU A 119 -9.45 -24.81 -29.65
N ALA A 120 -8.45 -25.00 -30.50
CA ALA A 120 -8.31 -24.23 -31.75
C ALA A 120 -9.53 -24.41 -32.68
N THR A 121 -10.06 -25.64 -32.78
CA THR A 121 -11.25 -25.96 -33.57
C THR A 121 -12.50 -25.28 -32.97
N PHE A 122 -12.69 -25.37 -31.67
CA PHE A 122 -13.80 -24.74 -30.97
C PHE A 122 -13.77 -23.22 -31.13
N VAL A 123 -12.65 -22.59 -30.78
CA VAL A 123 -12.45 -21.14 -30.86
C VAL A 123 -12.71 -20.61 -32.28
N SER A 124 -12.10 -21.23 -33.30
CA SER A 124 -12.32 -20.80 -34.69
C SER A 124 -13.74 -21.07 -35.18
N GLY A 125 -14.37 -22.15 -34.72
CA GLY A 125 -15.75 -22.50 -35.08
C GLY A 125 -16.78 -21.53 -34.49
N GLN A 126 -16.47 -20.89 -33.37
CA GLN A 126 -17.29 -19.86 -32.73
C GLN A 126 -16.93 -18.44 -33.17
N GLY A 127 -15.97 -18.26 -34.06
CA GLY A 127 -15.54 -16.93 -34.53
C GLY A 127 -14.67 -16.16 -33.58
N PHE A 128 -14.18 -16.77 -32.50
CA PHE A 128 -13.25 -16.14 -31.58
C PHE A 128 -11.83 -16.03 -32.15
N SER A 129 -11.05 -15.13 -31.57
CA SER A 129 -9.65 -14.93 -31.99
C SER A 129 -8.73 -16.10 -31.57
N MET A 130 -7.84 -16.50 -32.49
CA MET A 130 -6.78 -17.46 -32.19
C MET A 130 -5.72 -16.95 -31.22
N HIS A 131 -5.78 -15.68 -30.78
CA HIS A 131 -4.88 -15.07 -29.83
C HIS A 131 -4.80 -15.89 -28.52
N ALA A 132 -5.93 -16.24 -27.93
CA ALA A 132 -5.99 -17.06 -26.72
C ALA A 132 -5.34 -18.44 -26.90
N VAL A 133 -5.55 -19.09 -28.06
CA VAL A 133 -4.96 -20.40 -28.41
C VAL A 133 -3.45 -20.31 -28.51
N HIS A 134 -2.93 -19.29 -29.19
CA HIS A 134 -1.47 -19.06 -29.29
C HIS A 134 -0.85 -18.78 -27.93
N GLY A 135 -1.53 -18.04 -27.04
CA GLY A 135 -1.11 -17.81 -25.66
C GLY A 135 -0.96 -19.11 -24.86
N VAL A 136 -1.97 -20.00 -24.96
CA VAL A 136 -1.94 -21.31 -24.30
C VAL A 136 -0.83 -22.21 -24.89
N ARG A 137 -0.68 -22.24 -26.21
CA ARG A 137 0.43 -22.99 -26.85
C ARG A 137 1.79 -22.55 -26.35
N SER A 138 2.00 -21.23 -26.20
CA SER A 138 3.24 -20.69 -25.64
C SER A 138 3.46 -21.15 -24.20
N MET A 139 2.45 -21.02 -23.33
CA MET A 139 2.54 -21.45 -21.92
C MET A 139 2.81 -22.96 -21.80
N VAL A 140 2.11 -23.79 -22.57
CA VAL A 140 2.30 -25.24 -22.57
C VAL A 140 3.70 -25.58 -23.08
N GLY A 141 4.19 -24.92 -24.13
CA GLY A 141 5.53 -25.10 -24.66
C GLY A 141 6.61 -24.83 -23.59
N LEU A 142 6.46 -23.76 -22.81
CA LEU A 142 7.37 -23.46 -21.69
C LEU A 142 7.31 -24.54 -20.60
N ARG A 143 6.10 -25.02 -20.26
CA ARG A 143 5.91 -26.07 -19.23
C ARG A 143 6.33 -27.47 -19.68
N THR A 144 6.45 -27.72 -20.97
CA THR A 144 6.85 -29.03 -21.50
C THR A 144 8.29 -29.05 -21.97
N GLY A 145 9.02 -27.94 -21.86
CA GLY A 145 10.39 -27.81 -22.34
C GLY A 145 10.51 -27.66 -23.84
N ARG A 146 9.39 -27.47 -24.56
CA ARG A 146 9.34 -27.23 -26.02
C ARG A 146 9.52 -25.73 -26.30
N LEU A 147 10.73 -25.21 -25.99
CA LEU A 147 10.98 -23.77 -25.96
C LEU A 147 10.88 -23.07 -27.31
N ASP A 148 11.24 -23.79 -28.42
CA ASP A 148 11.10 -23.25 -29.76
C ASP A 148 9.64 -23.14 -30.19
N ASP A 149 8.81 -24.13 -29.84
CA ASP A 149 7.36 -24.10 -30.08
C ASP A 149 6.71 -22.97 -29.30
N ALA A 150 7.15 -22.76 -28.06
CA ALA A 150 6.68 -21.67 -27.21
C ALA A 150 6.96 -20.30 -27.82
N ARG A 151 8.17 -20.11 -28.38
CA ARG A 151 8.58 -18.85 -29.04
C ARG A 151 7.80 -18.62 -30.33
N GLU A 152 7.61 -19.67 -31.16
CA GLU A 152 6.80 -19.59 -32.37
C GLU A 152 5.36 -19.19 -32.02
N ALA A 153 4.76 -19.86 -31.04
CA ALA A 153 3.41 -19.57 -30.58
C ALA A 153 3.28 -18.13 -30.05
N LEU A 154 4.27 -17.62 -29.32
CA LEU A 154 4.29 -16.23 -28.83
C LEU A 154 4.44 -15.22 -29.98
N THR A 155 5.11 -15.58 -31.05
CA THR A 155 5.20 -14.74 -32.26
C THR A 155 3.84 -14.61 -32.94
N LEU A 156 3.11 -15.73 -33.09
CA LEU A 156 1.75 -15.74 -33.61
C LEU A 156 0.80 -14.96 -32.68
N TRP A 157 0.92 -15.16 -31.38
CA TRP A 157 0.15 -14.45 -30.38
C TRP A 157 0.25 -12.92 -30.53
N ARG A 158 1.47 -12.38 -30.69
CA ARG A 158 1.71 -10.94 -30.88
C ARG A 158 1.09 -10.39 -32.17
N SER A 159 0.98 -11.19 -33.18
CA SER A 159 0.42 -10.77 -34.50
C SER A 159 -1.07 -10.98 -34.62
N THR A 160 -1.71 -11.65 -33.65
CA THR A 160 -3.13 -11.97 -33.65
C THR A 160 -3.86 -11.02 -32.70
N PRO A 161 -4.92 -10.31 -33.12
CA PRO A 161 -5.68 -9.42 -32.22
C PRO A 161 -6.28 -10.21 -31.05
N SER A 162 -6.28 -9.59 -29.86
CA SER A 162 -6.98 -10.09 -28.67
C SER A 162 -8.50 -9.91 -28.82
N ASP A 163 -9.26 -10.70 -28.06
CA ASP A 163 -10.71 -10.64 -27.94
C ASP A 163 -11.14 -10.97 -26.49
N GLN A 164 -12.44 -11.16 -26.29
CA GLN A 164 -13.05 -11.38 -24.96
C GLN A 164 -12.60 -12.68 -24.28
N ILE A 165 -12.16 -13.71 -25.02
CA ILE A 165 -11.59 -14.93 -24.43
C ILE A 165 -10.08 -14.86 -24.19
N SER A 166 -9.44 -13.75 -24.54
CA SER A 166 -8.03 -13.48 -24.27
C SER A 166 -7.82 -13.18 -22.77
N ASP A 167 -6.60 -13.26 -22.30
CA ASP A 167 -6.30 -12.82 -20.94
C ASP A 167 -6.39 -11.29 -20.84
N CYS A 168 -6.55 -10.76 -19.63
CA CYS A 168 -6.66 -9.31 -19.45
C CYS A 168 -5.33 -8.61 -19.76
N GLU A 169 -5.41 -7.32 -20.07
CA GLU A 169 -4.25 -6.48 -20.41
C GLU A 169 -3.14 -6.51 -19.34
N GLY A 170 -3.50 -6.70 -18.06
CA GLY A 170 -2.54 -6.86 -16.97
C GLY A 170 -1.81 -8.20 -16.96
N CYS A 171 -2.47 -9.29 -17.42
CA CYS A 171 -1.88 -10.64 -17.42
C CYS A 171 -1.15 -11.00 -18.72
N ASP A 172 -1.50 -10.41 -19.83
CA ASP A 172 -0.90 -10.71 -21.14
C ASP A 172 0.62 -10.48 -21.21
N PRO A 173 1.21 -9.41 -20.62
CA PRO A 173 2.66 -9.23 -20.58
C PRO A 173 3.43 -10.35 -19.87
N MET A 174 2.79 -11.06 -18.92
CA MET A 174 3.41 -12.17 -18.21
C MET A 174 3.91 -13.28 -19.15
N LYS A 175 3.22 -13.52 -20.28
CA LYS A 175 3.65 -14.52 -21.28
C LYS A 175 4.99 -14.15 -21.89
N GLN A 176 5.21 -12.87 -22.17
CA GLN A 176 6.46 -12.35 -22.73
C GLN A 176 7.60 -12.40 -21.69
N ILE A 177 7.28 -12.08 -20.43
CA ILE A 177 8.25 -12.14 -19.32
C ILE A 177 8.67 -13.59 -19.10
N ASN A 178 7.73 -14.53 -19.02
CA ASN A 178 8.03 -15.95 -18.80
C ASN A 178 8.89 -16.54 -19.95
N GLU A 179 8.62 -16.18 -21.19
CA GLU A 179 9.43 -16.64 -22.34
C GLU A 179 10.84 -16.04 -22.28
N ALA A 180 10.98 -14.77 -21.97
CA ALA A 180 12.27 -14.12 -21.79
C ALA A 180 13.10 -14.77 -20.66
N VAL A 181 12.45 -15.04 -19.51
CA VAL A 181 13.07 -15.73 -18.37
C VAL A 181 13.53 -17.14 -18.73
N ALA A 182 12.69 -17.93 -19.43
CA ALA A 182 13.03 -19.28 -19.86
C ALA A 182 14.27 -19.32 -20.78
N HIS A 183 14.50 -18.25 -21.55
CA HIS A 183 15.69 -18.09 -22.39
C HIS A 183 16.83 -17.31 -21.71
N LYS A 184 16.67 -16.94 -20.43
CA LYS A 184 17.64 -16.13 -19.67
C LYS A 184 17.95 -14.76 -20.32
N ASP A 185 16.97 -14.22 -21.07
CA ASP A 185 17.04 -12.88 -21.67
C ASP A 185 16.57 -11.86 -20.64
N TRP A 186 17.44 -11.62 -19.65
CA TRP A 186 17.11 -10.82 -18.47
C TRP A 186 16.73 -9.38 -18.81
N GLU A 187 17.46 -8.74 -19.73
CA GLU A 187 17.18 -7.36 -20.13
C GLU A 187 15.81 -7.24 -20.80
N ARG A 188 15.42 -8.19 -21.63
CA ARG A 188 14.09 -8.19 -22.26
C ARG A 188 12.98 -8.45 -21.21
N ALA A 189 13.21 -9.36 -20.26
CA ALA A 189 12.29 -9.60 -19.18
C ALA A 189 12.05 -8.31 -18.35
N VAL A 190 13.14 -7.61 -17.99
CA VAL A 190 13.09 -6.35 -17.26
C VAL A 190 12.42 -5.24 -18.07
N ALA A 191 12.78 -5.07 -19.34
CA ALA A 191 12.19 -4.06 -20.20
C ALA A 191 10.67 -4.23 -20.39
N THR A 192 10.20 -5.49 -20.36
CA THR A 192 8.76 -5.79 -20.44
C THR A 192 8.07 -5.56 -19.09
N ALA A 193 8.72 -5.90 -17.97
CA ALA A 193 8.11 -5.89 -16.64
C ALA A 193 8.03 -4.50 -15.99
N MET A 194 9.13 -3.72 -16.06
CA MET A 194 9.24 -2.46 -15.31
C MET A 194 8.15 -1.42 -15.60
N PRO A 195 7.71 -1.21 -16.84
CA PRO A 195 6.64 -0.24 -17.13
C PRO A 195 5.31 -0.57 -16.44
N LEU A 196 5.12 -1.82 -16.01
CA LEU A 196 3.88 -2.33 -15.43
C LEU A 196 3.89 -2.35 -13.90
N PHE A 197 4.99 -1.94 -13.26
CA PHE A 197 5.13 -2.02 -11.80
C PHE A 197 4.16 -1.13 -11.04
N ASP A 198 3.82 0.02 -11.60
CA ASP A 198 2.95 1.02 -10.97
C ASP A 198 1.54 1.07 -11.58
N GLU A 199 1.21 0.13 -12.49
CA GLU A 199 -0.14 -0.01 -13.01
C GLU A 199 -1.04 -0.69 -11.98
N GLU A 200 -1.76 0.10 -11.18
CA GLU A 200 -2.73 -0.40 -10.21
C GLU A 200 -4.10 -0.67 -10.88
N GLY A 201 -4.76 -1.76 -10.49
CA GLY A 201 -6.17 -1.99 -10.75
C GLY A 201 -6.55 -2.70 -12.04
N ALA A 202 -5.60 -3.15 -12.86
CA ALA A 202 -5.92 -3.89 -14.09
C ALA A 202 -6.46 -5.32 -13.82
N CYS A 203 -6.04 -5.94 -12.70
CA CYS A 203 -6.46 -7.30 -12.34
C CYS A 203 -5.98 -7.62 -10.91
N GLY A 204 -6.69 -8.50 -10.18
CA GLY A 204 -6.32 -8.88 -8.82
C GLY A 204 -4.96 -9.57 -8.67
N ALA A 205 -4.39 -10.13 -9.75
CA ALA A 205 -3.09 -10.80 -9.73
C ALA A 205 -1.91 -9.86 -10.10
N GLN A 206 -2.19 -8.74 -10.76
CA GLN A 206 -1.16 -7.82 -11.26
C GLN A 206 -1.28 -6.45 -10.63
N PRO A 207 -0.13 -5.78 -10.37
CA PRO A 207 1.25 -6.05 -10.83
C PRO A 207 2.08 -7.00 -9.94
N HIS A 208 1.49 -7.62 -8.91
CA HIS A 208 2.24 -8.40 -7.91
C HIS A 208 2.98 -9.61 -8.52
N GLY A 209 2.30 -10.36 -9.39
CA GLY A 209 2.91 -11.49 -10.11
C GLY A 209 4.03 -11.06 -11.06
N ILE A 210 3.88 -9.93 -11.76
CA ILE A 210 4.91 -9.37 -12.64
C ILE A 210 6.15 -8.97 -11.84
N ARG A 211 5.96 -8.29 -10.70
CA ARG A 211 7.06 -7.94 -9.78
C ARG A 211 7.80 -9.18 -9.31
N ALA A 212 7.08 -10.24 -8.90
CA ALA A 212 7.70 -11.50 -8.48
C ALA A 212 8.56 -12.13 -9.60
N LYS A 213 8.05 -12.20 -10.82
CA LYS A 213 8.78 -12.74 -11.97
C LYS A 213 9.96 -11.89 -12.39
N ALA A 214 9.97 -10.59 -12.09
CA ALA A 214 11.03 -9.66 -12.45
C ALA A 214 12.21 -9.64 -11.47
N MET A 215 12.08 -10.14 -10.24
CA MET A 215 13.13 -10.04 -9.21
C MET A 215 14.46 -10.63 -9.65
N ILE A 216 14.47 -11.86 -10.14
CA ILE A 216 15.70 -12.54 -10.62
C ILE A 216 16.23 -11.84 -11.86
N PRO A 217 15.44 -11.53 -12.90
CA PRO A 217 15.88 -10.71 -14.02
C PRO A 217 16.53 -9.38 -13.62
N LEU A 218 15.92 -8.63 -12.70
CA LEU A 218 16.48 -7.37 -12.20
C LEU A 218 17.83 -7.57 -11.49
N LEU A 219 17.92 -8.59 -10.64
CA LEU A 219 19.15 -8.92 -9.93
C LEU A 219 20.25 -9.31 -10.93
N MET A 220 19.94 -10.18 -11.90
CA MET A 220 20.88 -10.67 -12.92
C MET A 220 21.29 -9.59 -13.92
N SER A 221 20.49 -8.52 -14.05
CA SER A 221 20.79 -7.34 -14.87
C SER A 221 21.50 -6.22 -14.08
N GLY A 222 22.01 -6.52 -12.87
CA GLY A 222 22.74 -5.56 -12.05
C GLY A 222 21.88 -4.43 -11.44
N ARG A 223 20.59 -4.69 -11.18
CA ARG A 223 19.64 -3.74 -10.58
C ARG A 223 19.13 -4.26 -9.22
N PRO A 224 20.04 -4.48 -8.22
CA PRO A 224 19.66 -5.10 -6.94
C PRO A 224 18.64 -4.30 -6.13
N ASP A 225 18.65 -2.96 -6.21
CA ASP A 225 17.71 -2.12 -5.48
C ASP A 225 16.28 -2.26 -6.04
N ALA A 226 16.14 -2.24 -7.36
CA ALA A 226 14.85 -2.47 -8.01
C ALA A 226 14.32 -3.91 -7.77
N ALA A 227 15.24 -4.90 -7.73
CA ALA A 227 14.89 -6.27 -7.39
C ALA A 227 14.38 -6.40 -5.95
N TRP A 228 15.02 -5.68 -5.02
CA TRP A 228 14.60 -5.62 -3.61
C TRP A 228 13.22 -4.96 -3.46
N GLU A 229 12.99 -3.84 -4.11
CA GLU A 229 11.68 -3.17 -4.11
C GLU A 229 10.59 -4.07 -4.70
N ALA A 230 10.87 -4.75 -5.82
CA ALA A 230 9.96 -5.71 -6.42
C ALA A 230 9.63 -6.88 -5.47
N HIS A 231 10.65 -7.41 -4.75
CA HIS A 231 10.47 -8.43 -3.72
C HIS A 231 9.49 -7.96 -2.64
N ILE A 232 9.76 -6.83 -2.03
CA ILE A 232 9.00 -6.29 -0.92
C ILE A 232 7.51 -6.11 -1.30
N ARG A 233 7.24 -5.40 -2.40
CA ARG A 233 5.88 -5.11 -2.86
C ARG A 233 5.11 -6.37 -3.26
N SER A 234 5.80 -7.35 -3.85
CA SER A 234 5.19 -8.60 -4.29
C SER A 234 4.97 -9.57 -3.12
N TYR A 235 5.95 -9.73 -2.22
CA TYR A 235 5.87 -10.70 -1.13
C TYR A 235 4.70 -10.40 -0.18
N ARG A 236 4.42 -9.13 0.11
CA ARG A 236 3.28 -8.73 0.93
C ARG A 236 1.95 -9.28 0.41
N HIS A 237 1.78 -9.34 -0.91
CA HIS A 237 0.56 -9.87 -1.54
C HIS A 237 0.50 -11.41 -1.50
N HIS A 238 1.65 -12.10 -1.64
CA HIS A 238 1.70 -13.55 -1.80
C HIS A 238 1.90 -14.33 -0.49
N ARG A 239 2.39 -13.67 0.58
CA ARG A 239 2.63 -14.34 1.86
C ARG A 239 1.34 -14.90 2.45
N GLY A 240 1.43 -16.10 3.03
CA GLY A 240 0.29 -16.77 3.67
C GLY A 240 -0.77 -17.33 2.71
N VAL A 241 -0.63 -17.12 1.40
CA VAL A 241 -1.58 -17.58 0.38
C VAL A 241 -1.05 -18.85 -0.28
N ALA A 242 -1.62 -20.01 0.04
CA ALA A 242 -1.19 -21.30 -0.49
C ALA A 242 -1.20 -21.38 -2.02
N ASN A 243 -2.18 -20.73 -2.68
CA ASN A 243 -2.28 -20.65 -4.14
C ASN A 243 -1.19 -19.81 -4.81
N SER A 244 -0.41 -19.06 -4.02
CA SER A 244 0.71 -18.24 -4.48
C SER A 244 2.07 -18.82 -4.13
N ILE A 245 2.15 -20.11 -3.77
CA ILE A 245 3.38 -20.74 -3.28
C ILE A 245 4.49 -20.77 -4.35
N ASP A 246 4.14 -20.80 -5.64
CA ASP A 246 5.08 -20.68 -6.75
C ASP A 246 5.78 -19.31 -6.77
N TYR A 247 5.05 -18.23 -6.45
CA TYR A 247 5.65 -16.91 -6.25
C TYR A 247 6.52 -16.87 -5.00
N ILE A 248 6.10 -17.54 -3.90
CA ILE A 248 6.95 -17.67 -2.69
C ILE A 248 8.26 -18.39 -3.06
N GLY A 249 8.22 -19.41 -3.89
CA GLY A 249 9.44 -20.06 -4.43
C GLY A 249 10.38 -19.05 -5.12
N LEU A 250 9.87 -18.15 -5.93
CA LEU A 250 10.67 -17.09 -6.55
C LEU A 250 11.29 -16.12 -5.52
N HIS A 251 10.55 -15.80 -4.44
CA HIS A 251 11.10 -14.99 -3.37
C HIS A 251 12.24 -15.70 -2.63
N LEU A 252 12.10 -16.99 -2.34
CA LEU A 252 13.15 -17.79 -1.71
C LEU A 252 14.42 -17.81 -2.58
N GLU A 253 14.29 -18.13 -3.88
CA GLU A 253 15.42 -18.14 -4.80
C GLU A 253 16.07 -16.76 -4.91
N TYR A 254 15.30 -15.71 -5.07
CA TYR A 254 15.79 -14.33 -5.11
C TYR A 254 16.58 -13.98 -3.86
N LEU A 255 16.05 -14.28 -2.67
CA LEU A 255 16.69 -13.96 -1.40
C LEU A 255 18.03 -14.67 -1.24
N VAL A 256 18.12 -15.95 -1.62
CA VAL A 256 19.42 -16.66 -1.60
C VAL A 256 20.38 -16.02 -2.60
N ARG A 257 19.95 -15.76 -3.84
CA ARG A 257 20.81 -15.18 -4.89
C ARG A 257 21.25 -13.75 -4.55
N SER A 258 20.47 -13.01 -3.76
CA SER A 258 20.84 -11.67 -3.27
C SER A 258 21.63 -11.68 -1.96
N GLY A 259 21.97 -12.87 -1.41
CA GLY A 259 22.72 -13.02 -0.16
C GLY A 259 21.90 -12.89 1.12
N ARG A 260 20.56 -12.82 1.03
CA ARG A 260 19.63 -12.68 2.18
C ARG A 260 19.09 -14.05 2.64
N TRP A 261 19.97 -15.03 2.79
CA TRP A 261 19.60 -16.41 3.07
C TRP A 261 18.85 -16.59 4.41
N GLN A 262 19.15 -15.76 5.42
CA GLN A 262 18.46 -15.80 6.70
C GLN A 262 16.97 -15.48 6.53
N ARG A 263 16.66 -14.42 5.80
CA ARG A 263 15.28 -14.05 5.46
C ARG A 263 14.61 -15.15 4.60
N ALA A 264 15.33 -15.75 3.68
CA ALA A 264 14.82 -16.89 2.93
C ALA A 264 14.46 -18.06 3.86
N LEU A 265 15.29 -18.33 4.88
CA LEU A 265 15.04 -19.41 5.86
C LEU A 265 13.80 -19.13 6.72
N GLU A 266 13.57 -17.90 7.12
CA GLU A 266 12.33 -17.50 7.80
C GLU A 266 11.10 -17.76 6.93
N ILE A 267 11.10 -17.26 5.70
CA ILE A 267 10.01 -17.48 4.75
C ILE A 267 9.80 -18.97 4.45
N LEU A 268 10.86 -19.75 4.34
CA LEU A 268 10.76 -21.20 4.16
C LEU A 268 10.02 -21.87 5.34
N ARG A 269 10.36 -21.49 6.57
CA ARG A 269 9.74 -22.00 7.78
C ARG A 269 8.24 -21.68 7.84
N ASP A 270 7.88 -20.48 7.46
CA ASP A 270 6.48 -20.01 7.43
C ASP A 270 5.67 -20.69 6.32
N SER A 271 6.30 -21.03 5.19
CA SER A 271 5.59 -21.49 4.00
C SER A 271 5.60 -22.99 3.76
N ILE A 272 6.57 -23.74 4.29
CA ILE A 272 6.72 -25.16 3.97
C ILE A 272 5.50 -26.01 4.38
N GLY A 273 4.81 -25.64 5.45
CA GLY A 273 3.60 -26.33 5.90
C GLY A 273 2.46 -26.28 4.89
N MET A 274 2.40 -25.24 4.05
CA MET A 274 1.38 -25.09 3.02
C MET A 274 1.46 -26.16 1.92
N THR A 275 2.63 -26.79 1.75
CA THR A 275 2.79 -27.88 0.76
C THR A 275 1.82 -29.03 0.96
N SER A 276 1.35 -29.27 2.17
CA SER A 276 0.41 -30.36 2.50
C SER A 276 -1.01 -30.13 1.96
N SER A 277 -1.37 -28.91 1.65
CA SER A 277 -2.69 -28.52 1.08
C SER A 277 -2.68 -28.37 -0.44
N LEU A 278 -1.54 -28.56 -1.11
CA LEU A 278 -1.43 -28.34 -2.54
C LEU A 278 -1.93 -29.52 -3.34
N GLU A 279 -2.91 -29.28 -4.20
CA GLU A 279 -3.42 -30.25 -5.16
C GLU A 279 -2.75 -30.15 -6.55
N SER A 280 -1.89 -29.14 -6.79
CA SER A 280 -1.19 -28.93 -8.07
C SER A 280 0.27 -29.41 -8.02
N ALA A 281 0.63 -30.35 -8.89
CA ALA A 281 2.03 -30.80 -9.02
C ALA A 281 2.97 -29.70 -9.50
N SER A 282 2.49 -28.77 -10.32
CA SER A 282 3.32 -27.69 -10.83
C SER A 282 3.69 -26.67 -9.76
N LEU A 283 2.82 -26.41 -8.79
CA LEU A 283 3.14 -25.54 -7.66
C LEU A 283 4.25 -26.13 -6.80
N LEU A 284 4.25 -27.47 -6.60
CA LEU A 284 5.36 -28.16 -5.92
C LEU A 284 6.66 -28.05 -6.72
N ALA A 285 6.60 -28.26 -8.04
CA ALA A 285 7.77 -28.18 -8.92
C ALA A 285 8.37 -26.76 -8.97
N ASP A 286 7.54 -25.72 -8.85
CA ASP A 286 7.98 -24.33 -8.87
C ASP A 286 8.53 -23.88 -7.49
N TYR A 287 8.06 -24.47 -6.37
CA TYR A 287 8.44 -24.08 -5.01
C TYR A 287 9.62 -24.87 -4.43
N LEU A 288 9.59 -26.21 -4.55
CA LEU A 288 10.52 -27.10 -3.83
C LEU A 288 12.00 -26.87 -4.15
N PRO A 289 12.42 -26.55 -5.40
CA PRO A 289 13.83 -26.26 -5.69
C PRO A 289 14.37 -25.10 -4.87
N ALA A 290 13.59 -24.02 -4.73
CA ALA A 290 13.99 -22.84 -3.96
C ALA A 290 13.92 -23.08 -2.44
N ALA A 291 12.96 -23.87 -1.98
CA ALA A 291 12.90 -24.34 -0.59
C ALA A 291 14.15 -25.16 -0.20
N ALA A 292 14.53 -26.10 -1.04
CA ALA A 292 15.74 -26.90 -0.86
C ALA A 292 17.02 -26.04 -0.94
N LEU A 293 17.11 -25.13 -1.93
CA LEU A 293 18.22 -24.18 -2.06
C LEU A 293 18.42 -23.36 -0.76
N THR A 294 17.34 -22.91 -0.16
CA THR A 294 17.39 -22.13 1.08
C THR A 294 18.02 -22.94 2.23
N ALA A 295 17.62 -24.22 2.41
CA ALA A 295 18.20 -25.09 3.42
C ALA A 295 19.67 -25.48 3.08
N ILE A 296 19.98 -25.66 1.80
CA ILE A 296 21.37 -25.87 1.30
C ILE A 296 22.25 -24.70 1.66
N GLU A 297 21.80 -23.48 1.39
CA GLU A 297 22.60 -22.28 1.64
C GLU A 297 22.86 -22.08 3.13
N ALA A 298 21.84 -22.25 3.99
CA ALA A 298 22.01 -22.23 5.42
C ALA A 298 23.05 -23.27 5.89
N THR A 299 23.03 -24.47 5.30
CA THR A 299 24.02 -25.52 5.59
C THR A 299 25.43 -25.15 5.12
N ARG A 300 25.58 -24.55 3.92
CA ARG A 300 26.88 -24.05 3.39
C ARG A 300 27.48 -22.98 4.29
N ARG A 301 26.64 -22.22 4.98
CA ARG A 301 27.06 -21.17 5.93
C ARG A 301 27.42 -21.69 7.33
N GLY A 302 27.35 -22.98 7.56
CA GLY A 302 27.71 -23.61 8.81
C GLY A 302 26.56 -23.87 9.78
N HIS A 303 25.29 -23.56 9.38
CA HIS A 303 24.10 -23.75 10.21
C HIS A 303 23.44 -25.14 10.06
N GLY A 304 24.10 -26.08 9.38
CA GLY A 304 23.54 -27.40 9.06
C GLY A 304 23.09 -28.25 10.24
N ASN A 305 23.66 -28.02 11.45
CA ASN A 305 23.25 -28.70 12.69
C ASN A 305 22.10 -28.02 13.43
N GLU A 306 21.69 -26.83 13.01
CA GLU A 306 20.56 -26.12 13.61
C GLU A 306 19.24 -26.80 13.25
N PRO A 307 18.21 -26.65 14.10
CA PRO A 307 16.91 -27.23 13.83
C PRO A 307 16.26 -26.55 12.62
N PHE A 308 15.56 -27.32 11.80
CA PHE A 308 14.78 -26.82 10.68
C PHE A 308 13.73 -25.81 11.13
N GLY A 309 13.11 -26.02 12.30
CA GLY A 309 12.23 -25.03 12.94
C GLY A 309 10.81 -24.99 12.37
N ALA A 310 10.44 -25.91 11.49
CA ALA A 310 9.10 -25.99 10.90
C ALA A 310 8.65 -27.45 10.75
N LEU A 311 7.34 -27.64 10.56
CA LEU A 311 6.74 -28.95 10.30
C LEU A 311 6.49 -29.09 8.80
N CYS A 312 7.02 -30.18 8.19
CA CYS A 312 6.66 -30.61 6.84
C CYS A 312 6.13 -32.03 6.92
N THR A 313 4.85 -32.23 6.58
CA THR A 313 4.25 -33.56 6.59
C THR A 313 4.63 -34.38 5.36
N GLY A 314 5.09 -33.74 4.29
CA GLY A 314 5.39 -34.36 3.00
C GLY A 314 4.18 -34.97 2.29
N GLN A 315 2.96 -34.70 2.77
CA GLN A 315 1.75 -35.20 2.13
C GLN A 315 1.55 -34.54 0.78
N SER A 316 1.41 -35.37 -0.25
CA SER A 316 1.07 -34.93 -1.61
C SER A 316 0.46 -36.10 -2.37
N GLN A 317 -0.58 -35.84 -3.15
CA GLN A 317 -1.18 -36.83 -4.03
C GLN A 317 -0.28 -37.23 -5.22
N TRP A 318 0.74 -36.41 -5.54
CA TRP A 318 1.59 -36.59 -6.70
C TRP A 318 2.87 -37.36 -6.39
N CYS A 319 3.52 -37.01 -5.31
CA CYS A 319 4.79 -37.58 -4.90
C CYS A 319 4.97 -37.37 -3.39
N GLN A 320 5.01 -38.48 -2.64
CA GLN A 320 5.19 -38.43 -1.19
C GLN A 320 6.52 -37.77 -0.85
N GLY A 321 6.45 -36.67 -0.10
CA GLY A 321 7.61 -35.92 0.35
C GLY A 321 8.16 -36.44 1.71
N PRO A 322 9.21 -35.80 2.21
CA PRO A 322 9.79 -36.12 3.49
C PRO A 322 8.91 -35.66 4.66
N GLN A 323 8.97 -36.40 5.74
CA GLN A 323 8.49 -35.93 7.04
C GLN A 323 9.65 -35.22 7.75
N LEU A 324 9.51 -33.93 7.99
CA LEU A 324 10.46 -33.12 8.72
C LEU A 324 9.72 -32.53 9.93
N ASP A 325 10.32 -32.69 11.11
CA ASP A 325 9.86 -32.03 12.32
C ASP A 325 10.70 -30.80 12.66
N VAL A 326 10.27 -30.06 13.66
CA VAL A 326 10.93 -28.81 14.07
C VAL A 326 12.39 -29.00 14.48
N ASN A 327 12.81 -30.18 14.92
CA ASN A 327 14.15 -30.51 15.39
C ASN A 327 15.02 -31.19 14.32
N THR A 328 14.48 -31.48 13.14
CA THR A 328 15.25 -32.05 12.04
C THR A 328 16.43 -31.10 11.73
N PRO A 329 17.69 -31.60 11.64
CA PRO A 329 18.83 -30.75 11.27
C PRO A 329 18.64 -30.14 9.87
N LEU A 330 19.04 -28.88 9.70
CA LEU A 330 18.94 -28.17 8.41
C LEU A 330 19.67 -28.92 7.27
N SER A 331 20.81 -29.57 7.55
CA SER A 331 21.51 -30.38 6.57
C SER A 331 20.70 -31.59 6.10
N GLU A 332 19.98 -32.24 6.99
CA GLU A 332 19.08 -33.36 6.66
C GLU A 332 17.83 -32.84 5.91
N ALA A 333 17.28 -31.71 6.34
CA ALA A 333 16.18 -31.06 5.63
C ALA A 333 16.58 -30.68 4.19
N ALA A 334 17.78 -30.13 4.00
CA ALA A 334 18.33 -29.77 2.68
C ALA A 334 18.43 -30.99 1.76
N GLU A 335 18.95 -32.12 2.25
CA GLU A 335 19.06 -33.36 1.47
C GLU A 335 17.65 -33.88 1.08
N LYS A 336 16.75 -33.98 2.05
CA LYS A 336 15.41 -34.53 1.84
C LYS A 336 14.56 -33.65 0.93
N LEU A 337 14.59 -32.31 1.09
CA LEU A 337 13.88 -31.39 0.23
C LEU A 337 14.46 -31.41 -1.21
N SER A 338 15.78 -31.50 -1.37
CA SER A 338 16.42 -31.63 -2.68
C SER A 338 15.97 -32.89 -3.41
N GLN A 339 15.89 -34.03 -2.69
CA GLN A 339 15.40 -35.26 -3.27
C GLN A 339 13.94 -35.13 -3.69
N TRP A 340 13.10 -34.55 -2.85
CA TRP A 340 11.67 -34.36 -3.18
C TRP A 340 11.49 -33.45 -4.40
N ALA A 341 12.27 -32.36 -4.51
CA ALA A 341 12.25 -31.49 -5.68
C ALA A 341 12.61 -32.25 -6.97
N LEU A 342 13.63 -33.12 -6.92
CA LEU A 342 14.05 -33.94 -8.05
C LEU A 342 13.02 -35.02 -8.40
N ASP A 343 12.38 -35.62 -7.39
CA ASP A 343 11.34 -36.63 -7.62
C ASP A 343 10.12 -36.01 -8.32
N VAL A 344 9.69 -34.82 -7.89
CA VAL A 344 8.60 -34.09 -8.56
C VAL A 344 9.01 -33.67 -9.98
N ALA A 345 10.23 -33.16 -10.18
CA ALA A 345 10.76 -32.84 -11.50
C ALA A 345 10.75 -34.05 -12.46
N SER A 346 11.09 -35.23 -11.93
CA SER A 346 11.10 -36.49 -12.70
C SER A 346 9.71 -36.88 -13.20
N LEU A 347 8.62 -36.55 -12.50
CA LEU A 347 7.26 -36.81 -12.98
C LEU A 347 6.97 -36.02 -14.27
N PHE A 348 7.40 -34.78 -14.32
CA PHE A 348 7.24 -33.94 -15.51
C PHE A 348 8.16 -34.38 -16.65
N ASP A 349 9.40 -34.71 -16.35
CA ASP A 349 10.37 -35.17 -17.37
C ASP A 349 9.94 -36.48 -18.02
N GLN A 350 9.43 -37.43 -17.23
CA GLN A 350 8.84 -38.68 -17.76
C GLN A 350 7.67 -38.41 -18.68
N ARG A 351 6.76 -37.51 -18.30
CA ARG A 351 5.65 -37.08 -19.14
C ARG A 351 6.11 -36.40 -20.44
N ASN A 352 7.10 -35.47 -20.29
CA ASN A 352 7.59 -34.66 -21.41
C ASN A 352 8.54 -35.41 -22.35
N GLY A 353 9.09 -36.52 -21.92
CA GLY A 353 10.11 -37.26 -22.69
C GLY A 353 11.44 -36.50 -22.82
N ASN A 354 11.78 -35.66 -21.88
CA ASN A 354 13.01 -34.86 -21.83
C ASN A 354 13.50 -34.72 -20.37
N ASP A 355 14.55 -33.92 -20.11
CA ASP A 355 15.14 -33.67 -18.78
C ASP A 355 14.99 -32.21 -18.32
N TYR A 356 14.04 -31.49 -18.89
CA TYR A 356 13.90 -30.06 -18.73
C TYR A 356 13.71 -29.64 -17.26
N TYR A 357 12.79 -30.28 -16.54
CA TYR A 357 12.52 -29.95 -15.13
C TYR A 357 13.67 -30.37 -14.22
N THR A 358 14.24 -31.55 -14.41
CA THR A 358 15.41 -31.99 -13.63
C THR A 358 16.59 -31.04 -13.82
N ARG A 359 16.82 -30.54 -15.04
CA ARG A 359 17.89 -29.58 -15.31
C ARG A 359 17.63 -28.24 -14.62
N LEU A 360 16.39 -27.68 -14.73
CA LEU A 360 16.03 -26.44 -14.05
C LEU A 360 16.14 -26.59 -12.52
N THR A 361 15.65 -27.68 -11.96
CA THR A 361 15.76 -27.97 -10.53
C THR A 361 17.22 -27.97 -10.07
N ARG A 362 18.12 -28.65 -10.79
CA ARG A 362 19.55 -28.67 -10.46
C ARG A 362 20.19 -27.28 -10.56
N GLU A 363 19.85 -26.50 -11.59
CA GLU A 363 20.32 -25.12 -11.71
C GLU A 363 19.94 -24.25 -10.50
N VAL A 364 18.75 -24.44 -9.95
CA VAL A 364 18.33 -23.75 -8.72
C VAL A 364 19.09 -24.28 -7.51
N LEU A 365 19.17 -25.61 -7.31
CA LEU A 365 19.87 -26.22 -6.16
C LEU A 365 21.38 -25.87 -6.10
N GLU A 366 22.00 -25.62 -7.23
CA GLU A 366 23.40 -25.23 -7.35
C GLU A 366 23.62 -23.73 -7.23
N ALA A 367 22.56 -22.93 -7.21
CA ALA A 367 22.64 -21.49 -7.12
C ALA A 367 23.29 -21.00 -5.80
N GLY A 368 23.67 -19.74 -5.80
CA GLY A 368 24.22 -19.01 -4.65
C GLY A 368 24.14 -17.52 -4.90
N PRO A 369 24.73 -16.70 -4.02
CA PRO A 369 24.78 -15.25 -4.19
C PRO A 369 25.37 -14.85 -5.55
N VAL A 370 24.76 -13.82 -6.17
CA VAL A 370 25.14 -13.39 -7.52
C VAL A 370 26.53 -12.75 -7.55
N ASP A 371 26.91 -12.04 -6.52
CA ASP A 371 28.23 -11.42 -6.32
C ASP A 371 28.48 -11.09 -4.83
N GLU A 372 29.76 -10.93 -4.49
CA GLU A 372 30.22 -10.65 -3.12
C GLU A 372 29.74 -9.28 -2.59
N GLN A 373 29.59 -8.28 -3.44
CA GLN A 373 29.18 -6.93 -3.02
C GLN A 373 27.70 -6.91 -2.63
N THR A 374 26.84 -7.53 -3.44
CA THR A 374 25.40 -7.67 -3.14
C THR A 374 25.22 -8.48 -1.86
N GLU A 375 25.96 -9.56 -1.69
CA GLU A 375 25.94 -10.38 -0.49
C GLU A 375 26.40 -9.61 0.75
N ALA A 376 27.53 -8.91 0.69
CA ALA A 376 28.07 -8.15 1.83
C ALA A 376 27.08 -7.07 2.29
N ARG A 377 26.41 -6.41 1.33
CA ARG A 377 25.35 -5.44 1.63
C ARG A 377 24.19 -6.11 2.36
N ALA A 378 23.68 -7.22 1.83
CA ALA A 378 22.56 -7.97 2.42
C ALA A 378 22.87 -8.44 3.85
N GLN A 379 24.11 -8.93 4.09
CA GLN A 379 24.52 -9.35 5.43
C GLN A 379 24.68 -8.17 6.40
N GLY A 380 25.12 -7.00 5.92
CA GLY A 380 25.15 -5.78 6.70
C GLY A 380 23.75 -5.33 7.13
N GLU A 381 22.76 -5.40 6.23
CA GLU A 381 21.38 -5.09 6.50
C GLU A 381 20.78 -6.06 7.55
N TRP A 382 21.03 -7.36 7.40
CA TRP A 382 20.59 -8.37 8.36
C TRP A 382 21.16 -8.16 9.78
N GLN A 383 22.41 -7.73 9.89
CA GLN A 383 22.99 -7.42 11.21
C GLN A 383 22.29 -6.26 11.91
N LEU A 384 21.79 -5.29 11.15
CA LEU A 384 20.98 -4.18 11.70
C LEU A 384 19.61 -4.65 12.19
N GLU A 385 18.98 -5.57 11.47
CA GLU A 385 17.70 -6.17 11.87
C GLU A 385 17.85 -6.94 13.19
N LEU A 386 18.91 -7.74 13.36
CA LEU A 386 19.15 -8.53 14.57
C LEU A 386 19.43 -7.69 15.83
N VAL A 387 19.89 -6.46 15.68
CA VAL A 387 20.15 -5.57 16.83
C VAL A 387 18.86 -5.30 17.62
N GLY A 388 17.70 -5.22 16.93
CA GLY A 388 16.39 -5.05 17.56
C GLY A 388 15.90 -6.27 18.36
N GLU A 389 16.28 -7.49 17.96
CA GLU A 389 15.76 -8.74 18.57
C GLU A 389 16.55 -9.20 19.81
N ARG A 390 17.69 -8.59 20.13
CA ARG A 390 18.62 -9.04 21.18
C ARG A 390 18.13 -8.89 22.62
N GLU A 391 17.14 -8.07 22.88
CA GLU A 391 16.59 -7.91 24.23
C GLU A 391 15.37 -8.82 24.41
N ALA A 392 15.43 -9.69 25.42
CA ALA A 392 14.27 -10.48 25.85
C ALA A 392 13.23 -9.51 26.42
N MET A 393 12.16 -9.26 25.66
CA MET A 393 11.09 -8.38 26.06
C MET A 393 10.01 -9.16 26.82
N PRO A 394 9.53 -8.68 27.97
CA PRO A 394 8.23 -9.08 28.45
C PRO A 394 7.17 -8.65 27.45
N ASP A 395 6.12 -9.44 27.27
CA ASP A 395 4.98 -9.04 26.45
C ASP A 395 4.35 -7.76 27.03
N PRO A 396 4.49 -6.59 26.42
CA PRO A 396 4.01 -5.34 27.03
C PRO A 396 2.49 -5.21 26.97
N LEU A 397 1.82 -6.03 26.16
CA LEU A 397 0.36 -6.08 26.10
C LEU A 397 -0.21 -6.88 27.27
N SER A 398 0.57 -7.82 27.86
CA SER A 398 0.18 -8.57 29.05
C SER A 398 0.11 -7.72 30.32
N THR A 399 0.73 -6.56 30.34
CA THR A 399 0.78 -5.63 31.50
C THR A 399 -0.30 -4.56 31.48
N ILE A 400 -1.11 -4.48 30.43
CA ILE A 400 -2.23 -3.54 30.35
C ILE A 400 -3.40 -4.11 31.15
N GLU A 401 -3.45 -3.76 32.45
CA GLU A 401 -4.56 -4.02 33.40
C GLU A 401 -4.84 -5.48 33.82
N GLY A 402 -3.85 -6.35 33.90
CA GLY A 402 -3.98 -7.64 34.61
C GLY A 402 -4.79 -8.72 33.90
N GLU A 403 -5.09 -8.57 32.63
CA GLU A 403 -5.48 -9.70 31.76
C GLU A 403 -4.26 -10.18 31.00
N GLU A 404 -3.90 -11.45 31.19
CA GLU A 404 -2.88 -12.11 30.38
C GLU A 404 -3.40 -12.25 28.95
N LEU A 405 -2.96 -11.37 28.05
CA LEU A 405 -3.09 -11.64 26.63
C LEU A 405 -2.21 -12.84 26.26
N PRO A 406 -2.65 -13.72 25.34
CA PRO A 406 -1.86 -14.87 24.91
C PRO A 406 -0.49 -14.41 24.45
N ALA A 407 0.56 -15.04 25.00
CA ALA A 407 1.95 -14.70 24.69
C ALA A 407 2.16 -14.63 23.18
N LEU A 408 2.67 -13.50 22.72
CA LEU A 408 3.05 -13.26 21.34
C LEU A 408 4.01 -14.36 20.86
N GLN A 409 3.48 -15.35 20.17
CA GLN A 409 4.31 -16.31 19.46
C GLN A 409 4.80 -15.62 18.18
N VAL A 410 5.78 -14.71 18.32
CA VAL A 410 6.58 -14.30 17.18
C VAL A 410 7.18 -15.57 16.58
N SER A 411 7.01 -15.79 15.30
CA SER A 411 7.54 -16.93 14.54
C SER A 411 9.07 -17.06 14.60
N SER A 412 9.75 -16.17 15.26
CA SER A 412 11.19 -16.08 15.45
C SER A 412 11.73 -16.85 16.67
N ARG A 413 11.15 -18.02 17.03
CA ARG A 413 11.84 -18.91 17.99
C ARG A 413 13.29 -19.18 17.60
N THR A 414 13.60 -19.07 16.32
CA THR A 414 14.94 -19.31 15.74
C THR A 414 15.80 -18.07 15.73
N ALA A 415 15.25 -16.89 15.45
CA ALA A 415 15.97 -15.63 15.63
C ALA A 415 16.40 -15.45 17.11
N ARG A 416 15.57 -15.90 18.04
CA ARG A 416 15.91 -15.95 19.49
C ARG A 416 17.11 -16.85 19.78
N ALA A 417 17.19 -18.05 19.21
CA ALA A 417 18.32 -18.96 19.41
C ALA A 417 19.61 -18.45 18.74
N GLN A 418 19.50 -17.73 17.63
CA GLN A 418 20.63 -17.13 16.94
C GLN A 418 21.10 -15.82 17.64
N ALA A 419 20.18 -15.04 18.20
CA ALA A 419 20.51 -13.85 18.99
C ALA A 419 21.30 -14.17 20.27
N GLU A 420 21.10 -15.36 20.85
CA GLU A 420 21.88 -15.82 22.01
C GLU A 420 23.36 -16.15 21.66
N THR A 421 23.68 -16.36 20.39
CA THR A 421 25.04 -16.67 19.90
C THR A 421 25.78 -15.48 19.30
N ILE A 422 25.11 -14.37 19.04
CA ILE A 422 25.72 -13.14 18.51
C ILE A 422 26.19 -12.26 19.67
N ASP A 423 27.41 -11.77 19.54
CA ASP A 423 28.18 -11.02 20.51
C ASP A 423 27.34 -10.07 21.41
N GLN A 424 27.24 -10.40 22.70
CA GLN A 424 26.58 -9.60 23.72
C GLN A 424 27.26 -8.24 24.01
N SER A 425 28.21 -7.80 23.17
CA SER A 425 29.11 -6.68 23.48
C SER A 425 28.47 -5.30 23.44
N ASN A 426 27.22 -5.14 22.91
CA ASN A 426 26.58 -3.82 22.93
C ASN A 426 25.04 -3.89 23.02
N PRO A 427 24.46 -4.27 24.18
CA PRO A 427 23.03 -4.11 24.40
C PRO A 427 22.66 -2.62 24.39
N TYR A 428 21.38 -2.30 24.05
CA TYR A 428 20.86 -0.96 24.26
C TYR A 428 20.99 -0.59 25.74
N PRO A 429 21.36 0.67 26.04
CA PRO A 429 21.41 1.11 27.42
C PRO A 429 20.01 1.00 28.06
N PRO A 430 19.93 0.68 29.37
CA PRO A 430 18.66 0.62 30.06
C PRO A 430 17.96 1.97 30.02
N ILE A 431 16.62 1.95 29.94
CA ILE A 431 15.82 3.16 29.99
C ILE A 431 15.68 3.58 31.45
N ASP A 432 16.02 4.82 31.76
CA ASP A 432 15.77 5.44 33.05
C ASP A 432 14.38 6.09 33.05
N TYR A 433 13.43 5.43 33.69
CA TYR A 433 12.05 5.90 33.83
C TYR A 433 11.88 6.95 34.94
N SER A 434 12.95 7.48 35.50
CA SER A 434 12.89 8.59 36.47
C SER A 434 12.43 9.86 35.77
N LEU A 435 11.17 10.22 35.93
CA LEU A 435 10.61 11.42 35.34
C LEU A 435 10.54 12.56 36.36
N PRO A 436 10.73 13.83 35.93
CA PRO A 436 10.40 14.98 36.74
C PRO A 436 8.94 14.95 37.21
N PRO A 437 8.59 15.63 38.31
CA PRO A 437 7.21 15.66 38.79
C PRO A 437 6.30 16.34 37.75
N LEU A 438 5.08 15.83 37.62
CA LEU A 438 4.07 16.42 36.75
C LEU A 438 3.70 17.83 37.24
N PRO A 439 3.46 18.81 36.35
CA PRO A 439 3.05 20.16 36.73
C PRO A 439 1.64 20.15 37.36
N ALA A 440 1.39 21.02 38.29
CA ALA A 440 0.08 21.17 38.93
C ALA A 440 -0.86 22.07 38.13
N SER A 441 -0.32 22.90 37.21
CA SER A 441 -1.12 23.83 36.40
C SER A 441 -0.42 24.09 35.05
N MET A 442 -1.18 24.60 34.08
CA MET A 442 -0.68 24.99 32.77
C MET A 442 0.34 26.13 32.86
N GLN A 443 0.16 27.07 33.78
CA GLN A 443 1.13 28.14 34.01
C GLN A 443 2.44 27.59 34.57
N GLU A 444 2.41 26.64 35.49
CA GLU A 444 3.61 25.98 35.99
C GLU A 444 4.32 25.20 34.85
N ALA A 445 3.56 24.55 34.00
CA ALA A 445 4.15 23.85 32.83
C ALA A 445 4.88 24.85 31.92
N PHE A 446 4.26 25.96 31.60
CA PHE A 446 4.87 27.02 30.80
C PHE A 446 6.10 27.66 31.50
N ASP A 447 5.99 28.01 32.81
CA ASP A 447 7.09 28.61 33.55
C ASP A 447 8.33 27.69 33.58
N ARG A 448 8.12 26.38 33.74
CA ARG A 448 9.17 25.37 33.68
C ARG A 448 9.77 25.21 32.28
N TYR A 449 8.93 25.24 31.24
CA TYR A 449 9.36 25.23 29.85
C TYR A 449 10.20 26.47 29.53
N ALA A 450 9.74 27.65 29.92
CA ALA A 450 10.43 28.92 29.70
C ALA A 450 11.78 29.02 30.44
N ALA A 451 11.99 28.22 31.49
CA ALA A 451 13.27 28.12 32.17
C ALA A 451 14.34 27.29 31.41
N GLN A 452 13.99 26.60 30.33
CA GLN A 452 14.89 25.73 29.55
C GLN A 452 15.56 26.44 28.37
N THR A 453 15.95 27.70 28.53
CA THR A 453 16.41 28.56 27.40
C THR A 453 17.80 28.20 26.83
N ASP A 454 18.58 27.39 27.53
CA ASP A 454 19.93 26.97 27.15
C ASP A 454 20.04 25.51 26.75
N VAL A 455 18.90 24.81 26.69
CA VAL A 455 18.83 23.40 26.36
C VAL A 455 18.61 23.24 24.86
N ILE A 456 19.37 22.37 24.25
CA ILE A 456 19.31 22.07 22.82
C ILE A 456 18.46 20.82 22.57
N GLY A 457 17.39 20.97 21.79
CA GLY A 457 16.62 19.87 21.24
C GLY A 457 15.94 18.97 22.28
N TYR A 458 15.98 17.66 22.04
CA TYR A 458 15.23 16.66 22.81
C TYR A 458 15.72 16.57 24.26
N ASN A 459 14.85 16.92 25.22
CA ASN A 459 15.10 16.71 26.63
C ASN A 459 13.83 16.24 27.36
N VAL A 460 14.04 15.55 28.51
CA VAL A 460 12.95 14.90 29.26
C VAL A 460 11.94 15.92 29.80
N GLU A 461 12.43 17.03 30.30
CA GLU A 461 11.57 18.06 30.93
C GLU A 461 10.62 18.68 29.90
N THR A 462 11.14 19.16 28.78
CA THR A 462 10.35 19.80 27.73
C THR A 462 9.32 18.83 27.16
N ASN A 463 9.71 17.59 26.85
CA ASN A 463 8.80 16.59 26.33
C ASN A 463 7.72 16.18 27.34
N LEU A 464 8.08 16.02 28.62
CA LEU A 464 7.12 15.76 29.70
C LEU A 464 6.04 16.84 29.77
N LEU A 465 6.46 18.11 29.76
CA LEU A 465 5.56 19.25 29.88
C LEU A 465 4.63 19.34 28.67
N THR A 466 5.17 19.17 27.46
CA THR A 466 4.38 19.16 26.23
C THR A 466 3.35 18.02 26.24
N ASP A 467 3.76 16.81 26.55
CA ASP A 467 2.90 15.63 26.58
C ASP A 467 1.80 15.76 27.65
N TRP A 468 2.13 16.27 28.85
CA TRP A 468 1.15 16.55 29.90
C TRP A 468 0.11 17.59 29.44
N CYS A 469 0.54 18.65 28.74
CA CYS A 469 -0.34 19.69 28.25
C CYS A 469 -1.29 19.19 27.14
N LEU A 470 -0.88 18.22 26.33
CA LEU A 470 -1.72 17.68 25.24
C LEU A 470 -2.97 16.96 25.76
N VAL A 471 -2.87 16.23 26.86
CA VAL A 471 -4.00 15.49 27.45
C VAL A 471 -4.86 16.34 28.37
N ASN A 472 -4.38 17.51 28.77
CA ASN A 472 -5.13 18.44 29.59
C ASN A 472 -5.72 19.57 28.71
N THR A 473 -6.88 20.13 29.11
CA THR A 473 -7.46 21.24 28.37
C THR A 473 -6.60 22.49 28.58
N LEU A 474 -6.01 23.01 27.51
CA LEU A 474 -5.20 24.21 27.53
C LEU A 474 -5.90 25.32 26.75
N ASN A 475 -5.97 26.51 27.36
CA ASN A 475 -6.23 27.73 26.65
C ASN A 475 -4.96 28.60 26.70
N VAL A 476 -4.28 28.73 25.57
CA VAL A 476 -3.03 29.53 25.47
C VAL A 476 -3.24 31.00 25.79
N ASP A 477 -4.46 31.52 25.62
CA ASP A 477 -4.79 32.91 25.93
C ASP A 477 -4.77 33.20 27.45
N GLU A 478 -4.90 32.16 28.29
CA GLU A 478 -4.87 32.27 29.74
C GLU A 478 -3.44 32.24 30.32
N LEU A 479 -2.45 31.92 29.51
CA LEU A 479 -1.06 31.92 29.93
C LEU A 479 -0.48 33.33 29.99
N HIS A 480 0.26 33.60 31.06
CA HIS A 480 0.96 34.86 31.29
C HIS A 480 2.45 34.72 31.13
N PHE A 481 3.07 35.67 30.46
CA PHE A 481 4.52 35.84 30.37
C PHE A 481 4.89 37.30 30.67
N ASP A 482 6.16 37.54 31.00
CA ASP A 482 6.68 38.88 31.18
C ASP A 482 6.79 39.61 29.83
N GLU A 483 5.85 40.50 29.55
CA GLU A 483 5.82 41.29 28.29
C GLU A 483 6.97 42.31 28.20
N SER A 484 7.78 42.46 29.24
CA SER A 484 9.03 43.26 29.19
C SER A 484 10.26 42.43 28.84
N ASP A 485 10.17 41.09 28.87
CA ASP A 485 11.23 40.16 28.54
C ASP A 485 11.03 39.49 27.16
N PRO A 486 11.83 39.85 26.14
CA PRO A 486 11.77 39.24 24.82
C PRO A 486 12.03 37.74 24.83
N GLN A 487 12.84 37.20 25.75
CA GLN A 487 13.09 35.79 25.86
C GLN A 487 11.88 35.01 26.35
N ALA A 488 11.19 35.57 27.37
CA ALA A 488 9.92 34.99 27.83
C ALA A 488 8.83 35.03 26.76
N ALA A 489 8.79 36.10 25.96
CA ALA A 489 7.88 36.22 24.83
C ALA A 489 8.15 35.17 23.74
N LEU A 490 9.41 34.89 23.38
CA LEU A 490 9.80 33.85 22.43
C LEU A 490 9.50 32.43 22.96
N SER A 491 9.79 32.19 24.24
CA SER A 491 9.45 30.93 24.90
C SER A 491 7.95 30.67 24.87
N PHE A 492 7.13 31.73 25.09
CA PHE A 492 5.69 31.64 24.98
C PHE A 492 5.23 31.32 23.53
N ALA A 493 5.81 31.96 22.52
CA ALA A 493 5.51 31.69 21.13
C ALA A 493 5.87 30.25 20.74
N SER A 494 7.08 29.77 21.12
CA SER A 494 7.54 28.41 20.81
C SER A 494 6.70 27.34 21.51
N PHE A 495 6.41 27.51 22.80
CA PHE A 495 5.54 26.61 23.56
C PHE A 495 4.13 26.55 22.97
N SER A 496 3.54 27.71 22.65
CA SER A 496 2.22 27.80 22.04
C SER A 496 2.17 27.18 20.65
N LYS A 497 3.19 27.44 19.80
CA LYS A 497 3.28 26.82 18.46
C LYS A 497 3.27 25.30 18.55
N THR A 498 4.13 24.73 19.40
CA THR A 498 4.22 23.29 19.57
C THR A 498 2.87 22.68 19.98
N LEU A 499 2.20 23.24 20.97
CA LEU A 499 0.91 22.73 21.44
C LEU A 499 -0.20 22.92 20.43
N LEU A 500 -0.28 24.08 19.76
CA LEU A 500 -1.32 24.37 18.79
C LEU A 500 -1.16 23.52 17.52
N SER A 501 0.07 23.32 17.05
CA SER A 501 0.35 22.42 15.92
C SER A 501 -0.03 20.98 16.23
N LEU A 502 0.34 20.46 17.40
CA LEU A 502 -0.03 19.09 17.81
C LEU A 502 -1.54 18.92 18.03
N ARG A 503 -2.23 19.94 18.50
CA ARG A 503 -3.69 19.95 18.66
C ARG A 503 -4.44 20.27 17.36
N LYS A 504 -3.70 20.68 16.31
CA LYS A 504 -4.28 21.09 15.02
C LYS A 504 -5.19 22.34 15.15
N GLU A 505 -4.83 23.24 16.04
CA GLU A 505 -5.49 24.53 16.32
C GLU A 505 -4.66 25.72 15.77
N HIS A 506 -4.07 25.57 14.60
CA HIS A 506 -3.08 26.48 14.01
C HIS A 506 -3.58 27.92 13.87
N GLU A 507 -4.88 28.12 13.61
CA GLU A 507 -5.49 29.46 13.49
C GLU A 507 -5.37 30.32 14.75
N LYS A 508 -5.19 29.69 15.90
CA LYS A 508 -4.99 30.40 17.16
C LYS A 508 -3.59 31.00 17.30
N PHE A 509 -2.64 30.55 16.49
CA PHE A 509 -1.27 31.05 16.57
C PHE A 509 -1.15 32.52 16.15
N GLU A 510 -2.04 33.05 15.32
CA GLU A 510 -2.05 34.47 14.95
C GLU A 510 -2.26 35.36 16.18
N SER A 511 -3.14 34.98 17.11
CA SER A 511 -3.32 35.74 18.37
C SER A 511 -2.06 35.72 19.26
N VAL A 512 -1.33 34.60 19.25
CA VAL A 512 -0.01 34.48 19.93
C VAL A 512 1.01 35.38 19.28
N TYR A 513 1.08 35.41 17.97
CA TYR A 513 1.98 36.24 17.19
C TYR A 513 1.71 37.74 17.48
N GLU A 514 0.44 38.19 17.46
CA GLU A 514 0.04 39.55 17.74
C GLU A 514 0.44 40.02 19.16
N ARG A 515 0.46 39.13 20.16
CA ARG A 515 0.93 39.43 21.53
C ARG A 515 2.45 39.50 21.62
N VAL A 516 3.17 38.68 20.88
CA VAL A 516 4.64 38.54 21.00
C VAL A 516 5.39 39.53 20.10
N ALA A 517 4.93 39.78 18.87
CA ALA A 517 5.62 40.60 17.90
C ALA A 517 5.95 42.04 18.40
N PRO A 518 5.06 42.78 19.10
CA PRO A 518 5.41 44.08 19.64
C PRO A 518 6.56 44.06 20.64
N VAL A 519 6.65 43.00 21.48
CA VAL A 519 7.72 42.84 22.46
C VAL A 519 9.07 42.64 21.75
N ILE A 520 9.11 41.74 20.74
CA ILE A 520 10.32 41.49 19.98
C ILE A 520 10.76 42.72 19.17
N HIS A 521 9.82 43.40 18.50
CA HIS A 521 10.14 44.60 17.73
C HIS A 521 10.63 45.79 18.59
N SER A 522 10.23 45.82 19.86
CA SER A 522 10.68 46.85 20.80
C SER A 522 12.13 46.70 21.29
N MET A 523 12.76 45.55 21.02
CA MET A 523 14.16 45.30 21.39
C MET A 523 15.04 46.40 20.83
N THR A 524 15.99 46.89 21.63
CA THR A 524 17.07 47.79 21.17
C THR A 524 18.08 47.01 20.34
N GLU A 525 18.72 47.66 19.36
CA GLU A 525 19.83 47.03 18.60
C GLU A 525 20.98 46.75 19.58
N ASP A 526 21.22 45.45 19.82
CA ASP A 526 22.32 44.94 20.63
C ASP A 526 23.59 44.67 19.80
N ALA A 527 24.68 44.37 20.52
CA ALA A 527 25.93 43.97 19.89
C ALA A 527 25.76 42.73 18.99
N PRO A 528 26.51 42.60 17.90
CA PRO A 528 26.37 41.48 16.97
C PRO A 528 26.63 40.14 17.72
N LEU A 529 25.84 39.12 17.42
CA LEU A 529 25.94 37.76 17.99
C LEU A 529 27.34 37.18 17.90
N ALA A 530 28.13 37.58 16.89
CA ALA A 530 29.50 37.18 16.74
C ALA A 530 30.33 38.37 16.32
N THR A 531 31.37 38.68 17.13
CA THR A 531 32.32 39.76 16.82
C THR A 531 33.19 39.34 15.63
N PRO A 532 33.25 40.12 14.52
CA PRO A 532 34.15 39.86 13.41
C PRO A 532 35.58 39.69 13.91
N GLY A 533 36.27 38.64 13.48
CA GLY A 533 37.64 38.41 13.86
C GLY A 533 38.55 39.59 13.45
N PHE A 534 39.67 39.79 14.19
CA PHE A 534 40.61 40.90 13.98
C PHE A 534 41.01 41.14 12.52
N PHE A 535 41.19 40.12 11.71
CA PHE A 535 41.48 40.22 10.27
C PHE A 535 40.32 40.73 9.40
N ALA A 536 39.08 40.43 9.74
CA ALA A 536 37.91 40.92 9.01
C ALA A 536 37.69 42.41 9.25
N ARG A 537 38.02 42.91 10.44
CA ARG A 537 38.01 44.37 10.78
C ARG A 537 39.09 45.13 10.01
N ILE A 538 40.28 44.52 9.77
CA ILE A 538 41.38 45.18 9.06
C ILE A 538 41.14 45.25 7.54
N PHE A 539 40.52 44.24 6.94
CA PHE A 539 40.33 44.14 5.50
C PHE A 539 38.98 44.65 4.97
N GLY A 540 38.19 45.33 5.84
CA GLY A 540 36.99 46.07 5.43
C GLY A 540 35.89 45.24 4.74
N ARG A 541 35.85 43.91 5.00
CA ARG A 541 34.70 43.09 4.55
C ARG A 541 33.56 43.36 5.52
N SER A 542 32.59 44.16 5.08
CA SER A 542 31.32 44.35 5.72
C SER A 542 30.56 43.02 5.67
N GLN A 543 30.76 42.15 6.67
CA GLN A 543 29.77 41.15 7.02
C GLN A 543 28.67 41.92 7.73
N ALA A 544 27.44 41.83 7.23
CA ALA A 544 26.25 42.32 7.91
C ALA A 544 26.27 41.79 9.34
N SER A 545 26.17 42.66 10.34
CA SER A 545 26.14 42.27 11.73
C SER A 545 24.78 41.66 12.02
N PHE A 546 24.71 40.34 12.19
CA PHE A 546 23.47 39.68 12.64
C PHE A 546 23.40 39.83 14.17
N SER A 547 22.37 40.50 14.64
CA SER A 547 22.17 40.82 16.05
C SER A 547 21.24 39.78 16.72
N ARG A 548 21.18 39.84 18.06
CA ARG A 548 20.22 39.04 18.86
C ARG A 548 18.77 39.40 18.48
N LYS A 549 18.52 40.69 18.19
CA LYS A 549 17.24 41.17 17.70
C LYS A 549 16.86 40.51 16.37
N ASP A 550 17.84 40.44 15.44
CA ASP A 550 17.61 39.79 14.12
C ASP A 550 17.29 38.29 14.31
N LEU A 551 18.01 37.60 15.22
CA LEU A 551 17.72 36.20 15.57
C LEU A 551 16.33 36.05 16.14
N SER A 552 15.92 36.91 17.08
CA SER A 552 14.60 36.85 17.72
C SER A 552 13.45 37.09 16.74
N ILE A 553 13.62 38.06 15.82
CA ILE A 553 12.66 38.31 14.74
C ILE A 553 12.57 37.10 13.80
N THR A 554 13.72 36.56 13.40
CA THR A 554 13.79 35.40 12.52
C THR A 554 13.12 34.19 13.17
N GLN A 555 13.39 33.94 14.44
CA GLN A 555 12.75 32.83 15.20
C GLN A 555 11.23 32.97 15.20
N LEU A 556 10.70 34.16 15.52
CA LEU A 556 9.26 34.39 15.56
C LEU A 556 8.62 34.19 14.17
N GLU A 557 9.23 34.70 13.09
CA GLU A 557 8.73 34.51 11.74
C GLU A 557 8.79 33.04 11.28
N LEU A 558 9.87 32.30 11.62
CA LEU A 558 9.97 30.89 11.33
C LEU A 558 8.86 30.09 12.04
N LEU A 559 8.59 30.38 13.32
CA LEU A 559 7.51 29.75 14.05
C LEU A 559 6.13 30.00 13.37
N ARG A 560 5.91 31.23 12.88
CA ARG A 560 4.70 31.59 12.15
C ARG A 560 4.57 30.81 10.85
N TYR A 561 5.62 30.82 10.02
CA TYR A 561 5.61 30.10 8.74
C TYR A 561 5.46 28.58 8.94
N SER A 562 6.19 27.98 9.90
CA SER A 562 6.06 26.56 10.21
C SER A 562 4.64 26.20 10.64
N CYS A 563 4.02 27.00 11.51
CA CYS A 563 2.64 26.78 11.96
C CYS A 563 1.63 26.89 10.81
N GLU A 564 1.83 27.84 9.92
CA GLU A 564 0.93 28.07 8.79
C GLU A 564 1.06 26.98 7.72
N LEU A 565 2.27 26.52 7.40
CA LEU A 565 2.51 25.42 6.49
C LEU A 565 1.97 24.09 7.06
N ASP A 566 2.21 23.78 8.34
CA ASP A 566 1.62 22.61 9.02
C ASP A 566 0.09 22.64 8.95
N ARG A 567 -0.53 23.83 9.03
CA ARG A 567 -1.97 23.99 8.84
C ARG A 567 -2.42 23.53 7.45
N TYR A 568 -1.75 23.95 6.36
CA TYR A 568 -2.12 23.56 5.01
C TYR A 568 -1.89 22.06 4.80
N SER A 569 -0.78 21.52 5.29
CA SER A 569 -0.49 20.10 5.29
C SER A 569 -1.59 19.30 6.01
N TRP A 570 -2.01 19.75 7.21
CA TRP A 570 -3.09 19.13 7.97
C TRP A 570 -4.43 19.16 7.23
N LEU A 571 -4.74 20.27 6.57
CA LEU A 571 -5.96 20.42 5.77
C LEU A 571 -5.92 19.57 4.48
N GLY A 572 -4.77 19.02 4.10
CA GLY A 572 -4.58 18.33 2.84
C GLY A 572 -4.66 19.26 1.61
N MET A 573 -4.33 20.54 1.81
CA MET A 573 -4.36 21.58 0.79
C MET A 573 -2.93 22.00 0.44
N GLU A 574 -2.72 22.42 -0.79
CA GLU A 574 -1.46 23.11 -1.14
C GLU A 574 -1.41 24.48 -0.49
N ALA A 575 -0.30 24.79 0.16
CA ALA A 575 -0.07 26.12 0.69
C ALA A 575 0.08 27.13 -0.47
N PRO A 576 -0.38 28.39 -0.30
CA PRO A 576 -0.23 29.43 -1.30
C PRO A 576 1.23 29.57 -1.75
N SER A 577 1.46 29.64 -3.05
CA SER A 577 2.80 29.70 -3.64
C SER A 577 3.66 30.85 -3.11
N ASP A 578 3.06 31.98 -2.77
CA ASP A 578 3.77 33.13 -2.20
C ASP A 578 4.19 32.85 -0.74
N LEU A 579 3.32 32.20 0.07
CA LEU A 579 3.66 31.76 1.42
C LEU A 579 4.85 30.80 1.41
N GLN A 580 4.82 29.76 0.56
CA GLN A 580 5.93 28.82 0.44
C GLN A 580 7.22 29.50 -0.01
N LYS A 581 7.16 30.40 -0.99
CA LYS A 581 8.34 31.12 -1.48
C LYS A 581 8.96 32.01 -0.39
N ASP A 582 8.13 32.72 0.38
CA ASP A 582 8.61 33.64 1.42
C ASP A 582 9.21 32.85 2.58
N ALA A 583 8.57 31.76 3.00
CA ALA A 583 9.08 30.84 4.02
C ALA A 583 10.43 30.23 3.61
N VAL A 584 10.51 29.66 2.40
CA VAL A 584 11.76 29.08 1.86
C VAL A 584 12.84 30.12 1.72
N ALA A 585 12.52 31.33 1.26
CA ALA A 585 13.51 32.41 1.12
C ALA A 585 14.08 32.86 2.48
N LEU A 586 13.24 32.93 3.51
CA LEU A 586 13.69 33.21 4.87
C LEU A 586 14.62 32.11 5.39
N CYS A 587 14.25 30.85 5.21
CA CYS A 587 15.08 29.70 5.62
C CYS A 587 16.42 29.67 4.88
N ASP A 588 16.44 29.83 3.55
CA ASP A 588 17.68 29.85 2.76
C ASP A 588 18.60 31.00 3.19
N ALA A 589 18.04 32.18 3.46
CA ALA A 589 18.79 33.33 3.94
C ALA A 589 19.40 33.05 5.33
N PHE A 590 18.62 32.49 6.24
CA PHE A 590 19.05 32.16 7.61
C PHE A 590 20.13 31.08 7.61
N VAL A 591 19.90 29.93 6.95
CA VAL A 591 20.88 28.84 6.85
C VAL A 591 22.19 29.33 6.26
N SER A 592 22.13 30.11 5.16
CA SER A 592 23.33 30.70 4.52
C SER A 592 24.06 31.66 5.45
N GLN A 593 23.32 32.48 6.20
CA GLN A 593 23.90 33.41 7.18
C GLN A 593 24.65 32.67 8.29
N ILE A 594 24.02 31.68 8.91
CA ILE A 594 24.63 30.88 9.98
C ILE A 594 25.83 30.10 9.45
N ALA A 595 25.75 29.45 8.29
CA ALA A 595 26.86 28.77 7.65
C ALA A 595 28.06 29.71 7.44
N SER A 596 27.84 30.96 7.04
CA SER A 596 28.88 31.95 6.88
C SER A 596 29.53 32.38 8.22
N MET A 597 28.80 32.30 9.32
CA MET A 597 29.21 32.69 10.67
C MET A 597 29.78 31.54 11.48
N THR A 598 29.67 30.30 11.05
CA THR A 598 30.07 29.09 11.81
C THR A 598 31.47 29.17 12.42
N SER A 599 32.47 29.63 11.66
CA SER A 599 33.83 29.77 12.15
C SER A 599 33.96 30.78 13.28
N THR A 600 33.06 31.75 13.37
CA THR A 600 33.05 32.78 14.42
C THR A 600 32.26 32.28 15.64
N LEU A 601 31.12 31.63 15.43
CA LEU A 601 30.34 31.02 16.49
C LEU A 601 31.13 29.94 17.23
N ASN A 602 31.91 29.15 16.53
CA ASN A 602 32.76 28.08 17.07
C ASN A 602 33.95 28.58 17.90
N ARG A 603 34.19 29.90 17.99
CA ARG A 603 35.28 30.47 18.85
C ARG A 603 34.87 30.69 20.29
N GLY A 604 33.64 30.36 20.69
CA GLY A 604 33.20 30.31 22.06
C GLY A 604 32.88 31.68 22.74
N ALA A 605 32.58 32.71 21.94
CA ALA A 605 32.17 34.02 22.45
C ALA A 605 30.64 34.23 22.51
N THR A 606 29.85 33.27 21.94
CA THR A 606 28.41 33.34 21.88
C THR A 606 27.77 32.68 23.11
N LYS A 607 26.65 33.20 23.61
CA LYS A 607 25.95 32.64 24.77
C LYS A 607 25.26 31.31 24.44
N ALA A 608 25.05 30.47 25.44
CA ALA A 608 24.35 29.19 25.31
C ALA A 608 22.95 29.37 24.74
N GLU A 609 22.20 30.33 25.27
CA GLU A 609 20.85 30.69 24.85
C GLU A 609 20.78 31.02 23.34
N ASP A 610 21.77 31.79 22.83
CA ASP A 610 21.81 32.17 21.43
C ASP A 610 22.17 30.98 20.50
N ILE A 611 23.04 30.08 20.96
CA ILE A 611 23.36 28.84 20.22
C ILE A 611 22.15 27.89 20.17
N ALA A 612 21.42 27.74 21.30
CA ALA A 612 20.23 26.94 21.35
C ALA A 612 19.15 27.49 20.37
N ALA A 613 18.89 28.81 20.42
CA ALA A 613 17.95 29.47 19.51
C ALA A 613 18.34 29.30 18.02
N ILE A 614 19.62 29.37 17.69
CA ILE A 614 20.10 29.14 16.31
C ILE A 614 19.81 27.70 15.87
N ILE A 615 20.05 26.71 16.72
CA ILE A 615 19.78 25.30 16.40
C ILE A 615 18.29 25.06 16.24
N ASP A 616 17.46 25.57 17.14
CA ASP A 616 16.00 25.47 17.03
C ASP A 616 15.48 26.10 15.72
N CYS A 617 16.01 27.27 15.33
CA CYS A 617 15.68 27.88 14.06
C CYS A 617 16.10 27.01 12.85
N LEU A 618 17.28 26.35 12.92
CA LEU A 618 17.75 25.47 11.86
C LEU A 618 16.88 24.20 11.76
N CYS A 619 16.45 23.62 12.88
CA CYS A 619 15.50 22.51 12.90
C CYS A 619 14.14 22.94 12.27
N THR A 620 13.61 24.12 12.67
CA THR A 620 12.39 24.67 12.07
C THR A 620 12.57 24.94 10.56
N CYS A 621 13.73 25.40 10.11
CA CYS A 621 14.02 25.50 8.67
C CYS A 621 13.97 24.13 7.99
N GLY A 622 14.46 23.08 8.62
CA GLY A 622 14.38 21.70 8.14
C GLY A 622 12.92 21.27 7.91
N GLU A 623 12.05 21.51 8.90
CA GLU A 623 10.59 21.24 8.79
C GLU A 623 9.97 22.02 7.62
N ILE A 624 10.19 23.34 7.53
CA ILE A 624 9.65 24.20 6.48
C ILE A 624 10.12 23.74 5.09
N PHE A 625 11.37 23.33 4.96
CA PHE A 625 11.90 22.82 3.69
C PHE A 625 11.25 21.50 3.30
N LEU A 626 10.96 20.61 4.25
CA LEU A 626 10.23 19.36 3.99
C LEU A 626 8.79 19.63 3.54
N ASP A 627 8.07 20.48 4.26
CA ASP A 627 6.69 20.88 3.91
C ASP A 627 6.60 21.56 2.53
N SER A 628 7.72 22.12 2.07
CA SER A 628 7.85 22.76 0.78
C SER A 628 8.51 21.87 -0.28
N GLU A 629 8.68 20.58 -0.03
CA GLU A 629 9.33 19.60 -0.93
C GLU A 629 10.79 19.94 -1.30
N LYS A 630 11.52 20.62 -0.39
CA LYS A 630 12.92 21.06 -0.59
C LYS A 630 13.91 20.20 0.19
N SER A 631 13.86 18.88 0.02
CA SER A 631 14.65 17.89 0.75
C SER A 631 16.15 18.19 0.78
N LYS A 632 16.71 18.72 -0.32
CA LYS A 632 18.13 19.08 -0.38
C LYS A 632 18.49 20.26 0.54
N GLN A 633 17.63 21.27 0.65
CA GLN A 633 17.80 22.40 1.56
C GLN A 633 17.63 21.95 3.01
N ALA A 634 16.71 21.03 3.28
CA ALA A 634 16.54 20.43 4.60
C ALA A 634 17.82 19.71 5.06
N LEU A 635 18.45 18.92 4.19
CA LEU A 635 19.75 18.28 4.49
C LEU A 635 20.87 19.32 4.72
N ASN A 636 20.89 20.42 3.97
CA ASN A 636 21.87 21.50 4.18
C ASN A 636 21.69 22.21 5.53
N ALA A 637 20.45 22.33 6.02
CA ALA A 637 20.19 22.81 7.37
C ALA A 637 20.78 21.86 8.43
N LEU A 638 20.60 20.56 8.28
CA LEU A 638 21.17 19.53 9.14
C LEU A 638 22.73 19.58 9.15
N ASP A 639 23.36 19.68 7.98
CA ASP A 639 24.81 19.83 7.85
C ASP A 639 25.30 21.11 8.56
N THR A 640 24.48 22.17 8.52
CA THR A 640 24.79 23.42 9.22
C THR A 640 24.72 23.23 10.73
N ILE A 641 23.74 22.51 11.27
CA ILE A 641 23.66 22.11 12.69
C ILE A 641 24.93 21.34 13.06
N GLU A 642 25.30 20.32 12.30
CA GLU A 642 26.52 19.52 12.59
C GLU A 642 27.77 20.39 12.68
N SER A 643 27.91 21.38 11.81
CA SER A 643 29.05 22.32 11.80
C SER A 643 29.15 23.19 13.06
N LEU A 644 28.04 23.33 13.84
CA LEU A 644 28.00 24.10 15.10
C LEU A 644 28.40 23.27 16.34
N LYS A 645 28.72 22.00 16.20
CA LYS A 645 29.16 21.14 17.31
C LYS A 645 30.18 21.80 18.24
N PRO A 646 31.27 22.43 17.73
CA PRO A 646 32.24 23.10 18.63
C PRO A 646 31.63 24.24 19.44
N ALA A 647 30.70 25.01 18.85
CA ALA A 647 30.01 26.10 19.57
C ALA A 647 29.18 25.55 20.73
N CYS A 648 28.43 24.48 20.49
CA CYS A 648 27.62 23.79 21.50
C CYS A 648 28.47 23.25 22.65
N LEU A 649 29.59 22.62 22.36
CA LEU A 649 30.50 22.10 23.36
C LEU A 649 31.13 23.22 24.20
N HIS A 650 31.42 24.37 23.58
CA HIS A 650 31.97 25.55 24.31
C HIS A 650 30.95 26.18 25.27
N THR A 651 29.63 26.04 24.96
CA THR A 651 28.56 26.57 25.84
C THR A 651 28.16 25.61 26.95
N GLY A 652 28.82 24.44 27.06
CA GLY A 652 28.60 23.46 28.10
C GLY A 652 27.64 22.32 27.75
N THR A 653 27.12 22.30 26.54
CA THR A 653 26.31 21.15 26.03
C THR A 653 27.22 19.92 25.98
N SER A 654 26.76 18.78 26.49
CA SER A 654 27.48 17.51 26.34
C SER A 654 27.50 17.03 24.88
N GLU A 655 28.59 16.36 24.52
CA GLU A 655 28.70 15.78 23.17
C GLU A 655 27.53 14.80 22.88
N ALA A 656 27.16 13.99 23.87
CA ALA A 656 26.07 13.07 23.75
C ALA A 656 24.71 13.78 23.52
N ALA A 657 24.44 14.85 24.26
CA ALA A 657 23.19 15.62 24.06
C ALA A 657 23.13 16.27 22.68
N PHE A 658 24.23 16.84 22.18
CA PHE A 658 24.29 17.39 20.83
C PHE A 658 24.10 16.31 19.77
N MET A 659 24.81 15.20 19.88
CA MET A 659 24.70 14.11 18.90
C MET A 659 23.35 13.44 18.93
N ARG A 660 22.68 13.38 20.09
CA ARG A 660 21.31 12.88 20.21
C ARG A 660 20.34 13.74 19.40
N THR A 661 20.36 15.06 19.59
CA THR A 661 19.54 16.00 18.83
C THR A 661 19.80 15.87 17.32
N LEU A 662 21.07 15.92 16.90
CA LEU A 662 21.45 15.78 15.49
C LEU A 662 20.97 14.45 14.89
N SER A 663 21.07 13.37 15.67
CA SER A 663 20.67 12.04 15.20
C SER A 663 19.15 11.90 15.09
N LEU A 664 18.38 12.43 16.04
CA LEU A 664 16.92 12.35 15.98
C LEU A 664 16.34 13.28 14.91
N GLU A 665 16.84 14.49 14.76
CA GLU A 665 16.46 15.41 13.69
C GLU A 665 16.80 14.81 12.32
N GLY A 666 18.02 14.29 12.17
CA GLY A 666 18.43 13.61 10.94
C GLY A 666 17.58 12.36 10.65
N ALA A 667 17.24 11.57 11.67
CA ALA A 667 16.44 10.38 11.52
C ALA A 667 15.02 10.70 11.00
N GLN A 668 14.38 11.72 11.55
CA GLN A 668 13.08 12.18 11.09
C GLN A 668 13.13 12.71 9.66
N LEU A 669 14.15 13.52 9.36
CA LEU A 669 14.36 14.08 8.02
C LEU A 669 14.56 12.99 6.97
N TYR A 670 15.36 11.97 7.25
CA TYR A 670 15.55 10.84 6.34
C TYR A 670 14.31 9.95 6.23
N LEU A 671 13.49 9.85 7.29
CA LEU A 671 12.20 9.16 7.24
C LEU A 671 11.25 9.84 6.25
N GLU A 672 11.12 11.15 6.31
CA GLU A 672 10.27 11.95 5.42
C GLU A 672 10.77 11.94 3.96
N THR A 673 12.10 11.87 3.75
CA THR A 673 12.69 11.76 2.42
C THR A 673 12.78 10.33 1.90
N SER A 674 12.15 9.37 2.59
CA SER A 674 12.08 7.95 2.22
C SER A 674 13.43 7.19 2.23
N ASP A 675 14.47 7.73 2.86
CA ASP A 675 15.69 6.98 3.16
C ASP A 675 15.55 6.26 4.51
N TYR A 676 14.69 5.26 4.55
CA TYR A 676 14.30 4.52 5.76
C TYR A 676 15.49 3.88 6.47
N ARG A 677 16.47 3.40 5.71
CA ARG A 677 17.67 2.79 6.26
C ARG A 677 18.50 3.79 7.07
N ARG A 678 18.73 4.97 6.51
CA ARG A 678 19.51 6.01 7.16
C ARG A 678 18.75 6.60 8.35
N ALA A 679 17.44 6.73 8.23
CA ALA A 679 16.56 7.11 9.34
C ALA A 679 16.71 6.14 10.52
N ALA A 680 16.60 4.83 10.29
CA ALA A 680 16.76 3.82 11.33
C ALA A 680 18.16 3.81 11.94
N GLN A 681 19.23 3.97 11.14
CA GLN A 681 20.60 4.03 11.63
C GLN A 681 20.86 5.22 12.57
N LEU A 682 20.33 6.40 12.22
CA LEU A 682 20.50 7.59 13.06
C LEU A 682 19.68 7.47 14.35
N ALA A 683 18.47 6.96 14.27
CA ALA A 683 17.64 6.69 15.44
C ALA A 683 18.30 5.65 16.37
N ASP A 684 18.86 4.57 15.83
CA ASP A 684 19.64 3.58 16.58
C ASP A 684 20.89 4.22 17.23
N HIS A 685 21.58 5.10 16.51
CA HIS A 685 22.71 5.85 17.05
C HIS A 685 22.30 6.70 18.26
N ALA A 686 21.15 7.40 18.19
CA ALA A 686 20.65 8.20 19.31
C ALA A 686 20.41 7.36 20.57
N LEU A 687 19.93 6.11 20.43
CA LEU A 687 19.72 5.19 21.53
C LEU A 687 21.02 4.74 22.24
N ARG A 688 22.16 4.78 21.54
CA ARG A 688 23.44 4.22 22.04
C ARG A 688 24.42 5.26 22.56
N LEU A 689 24.07 6.54 22.56
CA LEU A 689 24.97 7.63 22.89
C LEU A 689 25.33 7.71 24.38
N GLU A 690 24.48 7.25 25.26
CA GLU A 690 24.63 7.37 26.72
C GLU A 690 24.50 6.01 27.41
N THR A 691 24.94 5.91 28.65
CA THR A 691 24.86 4.68 29.47
C THR A 691 23.43 4.39 29.95
N HIS A 692 22.54 5.38 29.93
CA HIS A 692 21.13 5.28 30.23
C HIS A 692 20.39 6.16 29.24
N CYS A 693 19.29 5.68 28.71
CA CYS A 693 18.44 6.42 27.79
C CYS A 693 17.20 6.91 28.54
N ASP A 694 16.80 8.15 28.32
CA ASP A 694 15.53 8.63 28.85
C ASP A 694 14.34 8.09 28.02
N PRO A 695 13.12 8.00 28.61
CA PRO A 695 11.99 7.35 27.94
C PRO A 695 11.50 8.09 26.68
N TYR A 696 11.65 9.41 26.60
CA TYR A 696 11.24 10.17 25.42
C TYR A 696 12.21 9.98 24.25
N THR A 697 13.52 10.06 24.50
CA THR A 697 14.52 9.70 23.48
C THR A 697 14.31 8.28 22.99
N ALA A 698 14.10 7.34 23.92
CA ALA A 698 13.82 5.95 23.58
C ALA A 698 12.54 5.81 22.76
N PHE A 699 11.46 6.52 23.13
CA PHE A 699 10.20 6.51 22.41
C PHE A 699 10.35 7.06 20.98
N PHE A 700 10.88 8.27 20.80
CA PHE A 700 11.01 8.88 19.49
C PHE A 700 11.95 8.09 18.57
N ALA A 701 13.10 7.66 19.06
CA ALA A 701 14.02 6.86 18.27
C ALA A 701 13.38 5.53 17.83
N ARG A 702 12.72 4.81 18.74
CA ARG A 702 12.06 3.56 18.41
C ARG A 702 10.85 3.75 17.51
N LEU A 703 10.13 4.86 17.65
CA LEU A 703 9.03 5.22 16.75
C LEU A 703 9.54 5.40 15.31
N VAL A 704 10.66 6.10 15.13
CA VAL A 704 11.29 6.26 13.81
C VAL A 704 11.75 4.91 13.27
N ILE A 705 12.42 4.07 14.07
CA ILE A 705 12.90 2.75 13.63
C ILE A 705 11.69 1.87 13.24
N CYS A 706 10.64 1.83 14.07
CA CYS A 706 9.43 1.07 13.79
C CYS A 706 8.78 1.53 12.49
N THR A 707 8.57 2.83 12.30
CA THR A 707 7.99 3.41 11.08
C THR A 707 8.86 3.12 9.85
N ALA A 708 10.18 3.32 9.98
CA ALA A 708 11.13 3.01 8.91
C ALA A 708 11.08 1.53 8.52
N SER A 709 11.03 0.62 9.52
CA SER A 709 10.95 -0.82 9.30
C SER A 709 9.62 -1.23 8.65
N ILE A 710 8.49 -0.63 9.05
CA ILE A 710 7.19 -0.84 8.36
C ILE A 710 7.28 -0.40 6.91
N LYS A 711 7.82 0.79 6.65
CA LYS A 711 7.96 1.35 5.31
C LYS A 711 8.98 0.58 4.45
N ALA A 712 10.02 0.03 5.07
CA ALA A 712 10.98 -0.86 4.43
C ALA A 712 10.52 -2.32 4.38
N TYR A 713 9.35 -2.64 4.94
CA TYR A 713 8.77 -3.99 5.04
C TYR A 713 9.66 -4.99 5.81
N GLU A 714 10.36 -4.50 6.80
CA GLU A 714 11.16 -5.30 7.73
C GLU A 714 10.30 -5.68 8.94
N SER A 715 9.36 -6.59 8.71
CA SER A 715 8.27 -6.88 9.63
C SER A 715 8.73 -7.36 11.01
N ALA A 716 9.80 -8.17 11.08
CA ALA A 716 10.33 -8.65 12.36
C ALA A 716 10.88 -7.50 13.21
N GLU A 717 11.65 -6.60 12.60
CA GLU A 717 12.17 -5.40 13.28
C GLU A 717 11.03 -4.46 13.67
N ALA A 718 10.05 -4.25 12.80
CA ALA A 718 8.87 -3.43 13.10
C ALA A 718 8.14 -3.94 14.36
N VAL A 719 7.88 -5.25 14.46
CA VAL A 719 7.24 -5.85 15.65
C VAL A 719 8.13 -5.74 16.89
N SER A 720 9.44 -5.98 16.77
CA SER A 720 10.38 -5.82 17.88
C SER A 720 10.32 -4.40 18.44
N GLN A 721 10.34 -3.39 17.58
CA GLN A 721 10.26 -2.00 18.02
C GLN A 721 8.87 -1.61 18.56
N ALA A 722 7.79 -2.17 17.96
CA ALA A 722 6.42 -1.99 18.45
C ALA A 722 6.25 -2.50 19.89
N LEU A 723 6.80 -3.67 20.19
CA LEU A 723 6.80 -4.24 21.56
C LEU A 723 7.54 -3.34 22.55
N ARG A 724 8.69 -2.78 22.15
CA ARG A 724 9.48 -1.88 23.00
C ARG A 724 8.80 -0.52 23.20
N LEU A 725 8.11 -0.01 22.17
CA LEU A 725 7.26 1.18 22.28
C LEU A 725 6.13 0.95 23.29
N SER A 726 5.46 -0.19 23.21
CA SER A 726 4.39 -0.54 24.15
C SER A 726 4.90 -0.61 25.59
N GLU A 727 6.12 -1.14 25.84
CA GLU A 727 6.74 -1.11 27.15
C GLU A 727 6.96 0.33 27.66
N ILE A 728 7.49 1.21 26.83
CA ILE A 728 7.71 2.61 27.21
C ILE A 728 6.39 3.27 27.57
N ILE A 729 5.36 3.08 26.74
CA ILE A 729 4.02 3.66 26.95
C ILE A 729 3.42 3.18 28.28
N THR A 730 3.52 1.89 28.59
CA THR A 730 2.94 1.33 29.83
C THR A 730 3.66 1.78 31.09
N ARG A 731 4.95 2.12 30.99
CA ARG A 731 5.78 2.57 32.11
C ARG A 731 5.77 4.10 32.30
N THR A 732 5.21 4.84 31.34
CA THR A 732 5.08 6.30 31.45
C THR A 732 3.67 6.67 31.91
N PRO A 733 3.51 7.73 32.76
CA PRO A 733 2.20 8.14 33.26
C PRO A 733 1.35 8.87 32.21
N LEU A 734 1.86 9.07 30.99
CA LEU A 734 1.30 9.99 29.99
C LEU A 734 0.61 9.22 28.86
N ARG A 735 -0.63 9.58 28.60
CA ARG A 735 -1.50 8.88 27.65
C ARG A 735 -1.28 9.28 26.19
N SER A 736 -0.71 10.47 25.95
CA SER A 736 -0.56 10.99 24.58
C SER A 736 0.41 10.14 23.74
N LEU A 737 1.46 9.59 24.37
CA LEU A 737 2.41 8.68 23.70
C LEU A 737 1.68 7.44 23.16
N GLY A 738 0.80 6.84 23.96
CA GLY A 738 0.02 5.67 23.56
C GLY A 738 -0.89 5.97 22.36
N LEU A 739 -1.59 7.09 22.41
CA LEU A 739 -2.46 7.52 21.31
C LEU A 739 -1.69 7.81 20.03
N SER A 740 -0.52 8.46 20.15
CA SER A 740 0.29 8.82 18.99
C SER A 740 0.94 7.61 18.30
N ALA A 741 1.29 6.57 19.06
CA ALA A 741 1.96 5.39 18.54
C ALA A 741 1.01 4.24 18.17
N ALA A 742 -0.26 4.28 18.57
CA ALA A 742 -1.18 3.14 18.45
C ALA A 742 -1.31 2.61 17.02
N THR A 743 -1.45 3.49 16.03
CA THR A 743 -1.57 3.08 14.63
C THR A 743 -0.27 2.47 14.10
N ILE A 744 0.89 3.01 14.48
CA ILE A 744 2.19 2.49 14.05
C ILE A 744 2.46 1.11 14.67
N ILE A 745 2.11 0.94 15.96
CA ILE A 745 2.22 -0.36 16.63
C ILE A 745 1.27 -1.37 15.98
N SER A 746 0.03 -0.98 15.69
CA SER A 746 -0.94 -1.86 15.04
C SER A 746 -0.53 -2.23 13.60
N ASP A 747 0.03 -1.29 12.83
CA ASP A 747 0.54 -1.57 11.49
C ASP A 747 1.72 -2.57 11.52
N ALA A 748 2.55 -2.54 12.56
CA ALA A 748 3.61 -3.52 12.73
C ALA A 748 3.05 -4.94 12.97
N PHE A 749 1.97 -5.07 13.75
CA PHE A 749 1.29 -6.36 13.97
C PHE A 749 0.56 -6.84 12.70
N GLU A 750 -0.13 -5.96 11.98
CA GLU A 750 -0.74 -6.30 10.69
C GLU A 750 0.33 -6.82 9.71
N GLY A 751 1.51 -6.21 9.72
CA GLY A 751 2.66 -6.61 8.92
C GLY A 751 3.10 -8.07 9.09
N VAL A 752 2.73 -8.73 10.19
CA VAL A 752 3.01 -10.15 10.49
C VAL A 752 1.75 -11.01 10.57
N HIS A 753 0.64 -10.59 9.95
CA HIS A 753 -0.66 -11.28 9.95
C HIS A 753 -1.31 -11.47 11.34
N ARG A 754 -1.08 -10.54 12.25
CA ARG A 754 -1.70 -10.52 13.57
C ARG A 754 -2.75 -9.40 13.65
N ILE A 755 -3.67 -9.43 12.71
CA ILE A 755 -4.63 -8.35 12.52
C ILE A 755 -5.66 -8.28 13.65
N GLU A 756 -6.05 -9.42 14.22
CA GLU A 756 -6.99 -9.46 15.35
C GLU A 756 -6.39 -8.78 16.58
N GLU A 757 -5.10 -8.96 16.82
CA GLU A 757 -4.39 -8.31 17.93
C GLU A 757 -4.18 -6.82 17.68
N ALA A 758 -3.96 -6.44 16.41
CA ALA A 758 -3.92 -5.04 16.01
C ALA A 758 -5.27 -4.35 16.24
N ILE A 759 -6.37 -5.02 15.92
CA ILE A 759 -7.74 -4.54 16.18
C ILE A 759 -7.96 -4.37 17.70
N GLU A 760 -7.68 -5.41 18.49
CA GLU A 760 -7.85 -5.38 19.94
C GLU A 760 -7.04 -4.24 20.59
N LEU A 761 -5.79 -4.02 20.14
CA LEU A 761 -4.97 -2.90 20.58
C LEU A 761 -5.64 -1.55 20.31
N LEU A 762 -6.17 -1.36 19.11
CA LEU A 762 -6.80 -0.09 18.74
C LEU A 762 -8.10 0.15 19.50
N GLU A 763 -8.95 -0.87 19.68
CA GLU A 763 -10.18 -0.80 20.48
C GLU A 763 -9.88 -0.44 21.94
N GLN A 764 -8.92 -1.10 22.55
CA GLN A 764 -8.49 -0.81 23.92
C GLN A 764 -7.93 0.61 24.02
N THR A 765 -7.16 1.05 23.04
CA THR A 765 -6.62 2.43 23.01
C THR A 765 -7.74 3.45 22.93
N ILE A 766 -8.72 3.26 22.07
CA ILE A 766 -9.89 4.14 21.95
C ILE A 766 -10.66 4.19 23.27
N SER A 767 -10.92 3.03 23.90
CA SER A 767 -11.70 2.97 25.14
C SER A 767 -11.04 3.71 26.32
N ARG A 768 -9.72 3.89 26.29
CA ARG A 768 -8.92 4.50 27.37
C ARG A 768 -8.49 5.95 27.06
N ALA A 769 -8.74 6.44 25.87
CA ALA A 769 -8.20 7.72 25.38
C ALA A 769 -8.66 8.95 26.18
N GLY A 770 -9.85 8.89 26.81
CA GLY A 770 -10.47 10.03 27.47
C GLY A 770 -11.11 11.01 26.47
N ASP A 771 -11.53 12.17 26.96
CA ASP A 771 -12.46 13.08 26.27
C ASP A 771 -11.86 14.45 25.91
N SER A 772 -10.50 14.59 26.02
CA SER A 772 -9.86 15.85 25.61
C SER A 772 -9.97 16.07 24.09
N PRO A 773 -9.93 17.32 23.61
CA PRO A 773 -9.96 17.59 22.16
C PRO A 773 -8.86 16.84 21.39
N PHE A 774 -7.66 16.75 21.95
CA PHE A 774 -6.56 15.99 21.38
C PHE A 774 -6.86 14.49 21.33
N ALA A 775 -7.40 13.91 22.43
CA ALA A 775 -7.77 12.50 22.45
C ALA A 775 -8.89 12.18 21.44
N ARG A 776 -9.92 13.02 21.34
CA ARG A 776 -10.97 12.84 20.33
C ARG A 776 -10.45 12.86 18.90
N LEU A 777 -9.51 13.76 18.61
CA LEU A 777 -8.89 13.81 17.29
C LEU A 777 -8.09 12.55 17.00
N LEU A 778 -7.19 12.14 17.89
CA LEU A 778 -6.37 10.95 17.68
C LEU A 778 -7.20 9.67 17.62
N THR A 779 -8.23 9.54 18.45
CA THR A 779 -9.13 8.37 18.36
C THR A 779 -9.90 8.33 17.05
N ALA A 780 -10.23 9.47 16.45
CA ALA A 780 -10.85 9.49 15.13
C ALA A 780 -9.88 9.00 14.04
N LEU A 781 -8.60 9.35 14.12
CA LEU A 781 -7.56 8.81 13.22
C LEU A 781 -7.33 7.31 13.46
N ILE A 782 -7.32 6.88 14.72
CA ILE A 782 -7.21 5.45 15.07
C ILE A 782 -8.40 4.67 14.50
N ARG A 783 -9.63 5.21 14.58
CA ARG A 783 -10.83 4.61 13.99
C ARG A 783 -10.72 4.42 12.48
N LEU A 784 -10.03 5.30 11.77
CA LEU A 784 -9.76 5.12 10.33
C LEU A 784 -8.96 3.85 10.04
N THR A 785 -7.90 3.62 10.81
CA THR A 785 -7.09 2.41 10.69
C THR A 785 -7.89 1.18 11.10
N LEU A 786 -8.63 1.27 12.20
CA LEU A 786 -9.48 0.20 12.71
C LEU A 786 -10.57 -0.21 11.70
N ALA A 787 -11.25 0.75 11.07
CA ALA A 787 -12.23 0.48 10.02
C ALA A 787 -11.61 -0.23 8.80
N SER A 788 -10.38 0.15 8.43
CA SER A 788 -9.64 -0.54 7.36
C SER A 788 -9.31 -1.98 7.73
N TYR A 789 -8.98 -2.25 9.00
CA TYR A 789 -8.70 -3.60 9.47
C TYR A 789 -9.97 -4.46 9.53
N TYR A 790 -11.08 -3.94 10.00
CA TYR A 790 -12.38 -4.64 9.97
C TYR A 790 -12.77 -5.04 8.55
N LEU A 791 -12.60 -4.15 7.55
CA LEU A 791 -12.82 -4.47 6.14
C LEU A 791 -11.92 -5.61 5.65
N SER A 792 -10.69 -5.71 6.14
CA SER A 792 -9.74 -6.75 5.71
C SER A 792 -10.04 -8.13 6.27
N ILE A 793 -10.87 -8.21 7.33
CA ILE A 793 -11.33 -9.47 7.95
C ILE A 793 -12.84 -9.70 7.78
N ASP A 794 -13.46 -9.01 6.81
CA ASP A 794 -14.88 -9.14 6.44
C ASP A 794 -15.87 -8.82 7.59
N GLN A 795 -15.46 -7.98 8.54
CA GLN A 795 -16.34 -7.40 9.57
C GLN A 795 -16.91 -6.05 9.06
N ASP A 796 -17.75 -6.14 8.05
CA ASP A 796 -18.21 -4.99 7.29
C ASP A 796 -19.16 -4.08 8.10
N GLU A 797 -19.93 -4.62 9.07
CA GLU A 797 -20.81 -3.82 9.93
C GLU A 797 -20.00 -2.94 10.88
N GLU A 798 -19.00 -3.53 11.57
CA GLU A 798 -18.09 -2.85 12.46
C GLU A 798 -17.24 -1.80 11.69
N ALA A 799 -16.82 -2.15 10.47
CA ALA A 799 -16.10 -1.22 9.60
C ALA A 799 -16.94 0.00 9.25
N TYR A 800 -18.23 -0.20 8.91
CA TYR A 800 -19.15 0.88 8.59
C TYR A 800 -19.36 1.82 9.80
N GLU A 801 -19.70 1.25 10.96
CA GLU A 801 -19.97 2.02 12.16
C GLU A 801 -18.73 2.81 12.61
N THR A 802 -17.58 2.14 12.65
CA THR A 802 -16.32 2.77 13.07
C THR A 802 -15.89 3.89 12.13
N ALA A 803 -16.04 3.70 10.82
CA ALA A 803 -15.73 4.73 9.82
C ALA A 803 -16.65 5.93 9.95
N MET A 804 -17.97 5.72 10.12
CA MET A 804 -18.94 6.81 10.30
C MET A 804 -18.70 7.61 11.59
N GLU A 805 -18.32 6.95 12.69
CA GLU A 805 -17.95 7.62 13.95
C GLU A 805 -16.70 8.50 13.84
N ALA A 806 -15.78 8.20 12.91
CA ALA A 806 -14.58 8.99 12.71
C ALA A 806 -14.85 10.33 12.01
N ILE A 807 -15.93 10.45 11.21
CA ILE A 807 -16.14 11.59 10.31
C ILE A 807 -16.28 12.91 11.07
N ASP A 808 -17.20 13.00 12.03
CA ASP A 808 -17.51 14.27 12.69
C ASP A 808 -16.33 14.88 13.46
N PRO A 809 -15.55 14.12 14.25
CA PRO A 809 -14.33 14.65 14.87
C PRO A 809 -13.28 15.10 13.86
N LEU A 810 -13.13 14.40 12.73
CA LEU A 810 -12.17 14.76 11.68
C LEU A 810 -12.61 16.06 10.96
N VAL A 811 -13.88 16.20 10.66
CA VAL A 811 -14.45 17.44 10.10
C VAL A 811 -14.27 18.61 11.08
N ALA A 812 -14.57 18.39 12.36
CA ALA A 812 -14.42 19.43 13.40
C ALA A 812 -12.95 19.88 13.56
N SER A 813 -11.98 19.00 13.32
CA SER A 813 -10.55 19.33 13.34
C SER A 813 -10.02 19.92 12.03
N GLY A 814 -10.87 20.04 10.99
CA GLY A 814 -10.48 20.49 9.67
C GLY A 814 -9.73 19.45 8.83
N ASN A 815 -9.52 18.22 9.31
CA ASN A 815 -8.87 17.16 8.52
C ASN A 815 -9.86 16.49 7.58
N LEU A 816 -10.13 17.15 6.55
CA LEU A 816 -11.13 16.80 5.59
C LEU A 816 -10.65 15.64 4.67
N ARG A 817 -9.36 15.50 4.43
CA ARG A 817 -8.81 14.34 3.70
C ARG A 817 -9.05 13.05 4.48
N ALA A 818 -8.79 13.05 5.79
CA ALA A 818 -9.09 11.90 6.63
C ALA A 818 -10.60 11.65 6.75
N ALA A 819 -11.42 12.70 6.86
CA ALA A 819 -12.88 12.58 6.87
C ALA A 819 -13.43 12.00 5.54
N SER A 820 -12.88 12.41 4.39
CA SER A 820 -13.24 11.86 3.08
C SER A 820 -12.87 10.37 2.98
N ARG A 821 -11.69 9.99 3.48
CA ARG A 821 -11.27 8.58 3.56
C ARG A 821 -12.21 7.76 4.45
N ALA A 822 -12.67 8.30 5.57
CA ALA A 822 -13.67 7.65 6.41
C ALA A 822 -14.98 7.40 5.66
N GLY A 823 -15.46 8.39 4.90
CA GLY A 823 -16.63 8.26 4.04
C GLY A 823 -16.47 7.18 2.96
N SER A 824 -15.28 7.06 2.38
CA SER A 824 -14.98 6.00 1.40
C SER A 824 -14.99 4.61 2.03
N LEU A 825 -14.37 4.44 3.21
CA LEU A 825 -14.39 3.16 3.93
C LEU A 825 -15.83 2.75 4.31
N ALA A 826 -16.63 3.70 4.80
CA ALA A 826 -18.03 3.45 5.11
C ALA A 826 -18.85 3.04 3.87
N ASN A 827 -18.61 3.68 2.71
CA ASN A 827 -19.25 3.30 1.46
C ASN A 827 -18.85 1.89 1.02
N ASP A 828 -17.56 1.52 1.14
CA ASP A 828 -17.07 0.20 0.76
C ASP A 828 -17.64 -0.89 1.68
N ALA A 829 -17.71 -0.64 2.98
CA ALA A 829 -18.37 -1.51 3.93
C ALA A 829 -19.86 -1.71 3.60
N ALA A 830 -20.61 -0.62 3.39
CA ALA A 830 -22.02 -0.66 3.04
C ALA A 830 -22.29 -1.36 1.71
N LYS A 831 -21.34 -1.27 0.76
CA LYS A 831 -21.42 -1.99 -0.51
C LYS A 831 -21.28 -3.50 -0.32
N ARG A 832 -20.37 -3.96 0.54
CA ARG A 832 -20.18 -5.38 0.88
C ARG A 832 -21.38 -5.94 1.64
N LEU A 833 -21.95 -5.14 2.55
CA LEU A 833 -23.20 -5.48 3.26
C LEU A 833 -24.44 -5.53 2.35
N HIS A 834 -24.33 -5.12 1.08
CA HIS A 834 -25.46 -4.91 0.20
C HIS A 834 -26.56 -3.99 0.77
N ASP A 835 -26.18 -3.12 1.73
CA ASP A 835 -27.06 -2.17 2.41
C ASP A 835 -27.12 -0.84 1.66
N ARG A 836 -28.06 -0.72 0.73
CA ARG A 836 -28.25 0.49 -0.07
C ARG A 836 -28.50 1.75 0.76
N PRO A 837 -29.36 1.75 1.81
CA PRO A 837 -29.52 2.88 2.72
C PRO A 837 -28.22 3.34 3.38
N LYS A 838 -27.44 2.43 3.94
CA LYS A 838 -26.14 2.76 4.54
C LYS A 838 -25.17 3.33 3.49
N ARG A 839 -25.13 2.72 2.30
CA ARG A 839 -24.29 3.19 1.19
C ARG A 839 -24.64 4.62 0.77
N LEU A 840 -25.92 4.94 0.64
CA LEU A 840 -26.36 6.30 0.32
C LEU A 840 -25.99 7.29 1.44
N ALA A 841 -26.19 6.93 2.72
CA ALA A 841 -25.82 7.77 3.84
C ALA A 841 -24.29 8.08 3.88
N ALA A 842 -23.45 7.08 3.62
CA ALA A 842 -22.00 7.27 3.53
C ALA A 842 -21.61 8.21 2.37
N ILE A 843 -22.21 8.01 1.18
CA ILE A 843 -21.95 8.85 0.00
C ILE A 843 -22.42 10.29 0.23
N GLU A 844 -23.63 10.48 0.81
CA GLU A 844 -24.16 11.81 1.12
C GLU A 844 -23.24 12.55 2.11
N ARG A 845 -22.75 11.85 3.13
CA ARG A 845 -21.84 12.44 4.10
C ARG A 845 -20.48 12.80 3.46
N ALA A 846 -19.92 11.92 2.64
CA ALA A 846 -18.71 12.21 1.89
C ALA A 846 -18.89 13.38 0.91
N LEU A 847 -20.06 13.50 0.30
CA LEU A 847 -20.39 14.61 -0.62
C LEU A 847 -20.47 15.96 0.10
N GLU A 848 -21.05 16.01 1.31
CA GLU A 848 -21.03 17.21 2.15
C GLU A 848 -19.60 17.67 2.46
N ILE A 849 -18.74 16.71 2.82
CA ILE A 849 -17.34 16.95 3.09
C ILE A 849 -16.63 17.49 1.83
N ALA A 850 -16.76 16.81 0.69
CA ALA A 850 -16.13 17.22 -0.56
C ALA A 850 -16.56 18.63 -1.02
N LYS A 851 -17.84 18.99 -0.79
CA LYS A 851 -18.35 20.36 -1.06
C LYS A 851 -17.77 21.40 -0.12
N ALA A 852 -17.65 21.09 1.16
CA ALA A 852 -17.03 21.98 2.14
C ALA A 852 -15.56 22.27 1.81
N PHE A 853 -14.88 21.29 1.22
CA PHE A 853 -13.49 21.38 0.76
C PHE A 853 -13.29 22.11 -0.53
N LYS A 854 -14.34 22.31 -1.28
CA LYS A 854 -14.25 22.77 -2.65
C LYS A 854 -13.36 21.80 -3.50
N ALA A 855 -13.54 20.47 -3.32
CA ALA A 855 -12.87 19.42 -4.07
C ALA A 855 -13.72 19.01 -5.30
N PRO A 856 -13.55 19.62 -6.48
CA PRO A 856 -14.47 19.44 -7.59
C PRO A 856 -14.48 18.03 -8.14
N HIS A 857 -13.34 17.34 -8.20
CA HIS A 857 -13.26 15.96 -8.64
C HIS A 857 -14.03 15.03 -7.71
N ASP A 858 -13.87 15.17 -6.40
CA ASP A 858 -14.56 14.33 -5.41
C ASP A 858 -16.06 14.58 -5.43
N VAL A 859 -16.49 15.84 -5.53
CA VAL A 859 -17.92 16.18 -5.61
C VAL A 859 -18.57 15.51 -6.83
N ILE A 860 -17.89 15.54 -7.98
CA ILE A 860 -18.45 14.93 -9.20
C ILE A 860 -18.40 13.41 -9.13
N ALA A 861 -17.31 12.82 -8.62
CA ALA A 861 -17.19 11.38 -8.43
C ALA A 861 -18.26 10.84 -7.47
N LEU A 862 -18.48 11.49 -6.33
CA LEU A 862 -19.50 11.10 -5.35
C LEU A 862 -20.92 11.34 -5.87
N THR A 863 -21.16 12.41 -6.63
CA THR A 863 -22.43 12.65 -7.31
C THR A 863 -22.76 11.52 -8.28
N ARG A 864 -21.78 11.07 -9.07
CA ARG A 864 -21.95 9.92 -9.99
C ARG A 864 -22.22 8.64 -9.20
N MET A 865 -21.52 8.44 -8.09
CA MET A 865 -21.71 7.27 -7.22
C MET A 865 -23.09 7.25 -6.59
N ALA A 866 -23.61 8.38 -6.09
CA ALA A 866 -24.96 8.51 -5.57
C ALA A 866 -26.01 8.18 -6.65
N ALA A 867 -25.88 8.79 -7.83
CA ALA A 867 -26.80 8.55 -8.94
C ALA A 867 -26.84 7.07 -9.34
N LYS A 868 -25.67 6.42 -9.47
CA LYS A 868 -25.59 4.97 -9.73
C LYS A 868 -26.26 4.16 -8.64
N THR A 869 -25.99 4.46 -7.37
CA THR A 869 -26.56 3.72 -6.25
C THR A 869 -28.10 3.83 -6.20
N TYR A 870 -28.70 4.94 -6.66
CA TYR A 870 -30.15 5.07 -6.76
C TYR A 870 -30.76 4.20 -7.85
N VAL A 871 -30.08 3.97 -8.98
CA VAL A 871 -30.64 3.20 -10.12
C VAL A 871 -30.16 1.75 -10.18
N GLU A 872 -29.09 1.39 -9.48
CA GLU A 872 -28.66 0.01 -9.31
C GLU A 872 -29.61 -0.73 -8.39
N THR A 873 -30.49 -1.54 -8.95
CA THR A 873 -31.47 -2.35 -8.19
C THR A 873 -31.23 -3.83 -8.46
N PRO A 874 -31.42 -4.71 -7.46
CA PRO A 874 -31.24 -6.15 -7.64
C PRO A 874 -32.13 -6.76 -8.74
N THR A 875 -33.22 -6.10 -9.05
CA THR A 875 -34.20 -6.56 -10.03
C THR A 875 -34.04 -5.96 -11.43
N GLY A 876 -33.05 -5.09 -11.63
CA GLY A 876 -32.88 -4.33 -12.88
C GLY A 876 -34.00 -3.29 -13.15
N LYS A 877 -35.03 -3.23 -12.32
CA LYS A 877 -36.15 -2.29 -12.50
C LYS A 877 -35.99 -1.06 -11.63
N VAL A 878 -35.73 0.08 -12.24
CA VAL A 878 -35.61 1.36 -11.55
C VAL A 878 -36.99 1.94 -11.27
N SER A 879 -37.27 2.29 -10.02
CA SER A 879 -38.53 2.99 -9.69
C SER A 879 -38.45 4.45 -10.15
N GLU A 880 -39.62 5.05 -10.53
CA GLU A 880 -39.65 6.45 -10.94
C GLU A 880 -39.14 7.39 -9.82
N ALA A 881 -39.39 7.04 -8.56
CA ALA A 881 -38.87 7.77 -7.40
C ALA A 881 -37.35 7.70 -7.30
N ASP A 882 -36.73 6.56 -7.60
CA ASP A 882 -35.25 6.41 -7.56
C ASP A 882 -34.61 7.12 -8.75
N LYS A 883 -35.21 7.03 -9.93
CA LYS A 883 -34.80 7.80 -11.11
C LYS A 883 -34.81 9.31 -10.81
N GLU A 884 -35.90 9.83 -10.19
CA GLU A 884 -36.02 11.23 -9.83
C GLU A 884 -34.96 11.64 -8.83
N ARG A 885 -34.68 10.84 -7.80
CA ARG A 885 -33.61 11.11 -6.81
C ARG A 885 -32.23 11.09 -7.46
N ALA A 886 -31.97 10.14 -8.36
CA ALA A 886 -30.71 10.09 -9.11
C ALA A 886 -30.51 11.37 -9.93
N LEU A 887 -31.54 11.81 -10.67
CA LEU A 887 -31.49 13.03 -11.46
C LEU A 887 -31.33 14.29 -10.57
N GLN A 888 -32.01 14.37 -9.44
CA GLN A 888 -31.83 15.45 -8.48
C GLN A 888 -30.40 15.52 -7.95
N ALA A 889 -29.78 14.38 -7.64
CA ALA A 889 -28.39 14.33 -7.21
C ALA A 889 -27.44 14.84 -8.31
N VAL A 890 -27.66 14.42 -9.55
CA VAL A 890 -26.85 14.86 -10.71
C VAL A 890 -27.03 16.37 -10.95
N ASP A 891 -28.26 16.88 -10.91
CA ASP A 891 -28.54 18.29 -11.12
C ASP A 891 -27.96 19.16 -10.00
N ALA A 892 -27.99 18.69 -8.76
CA ALA A 892 -27.31 19.35 -7.64
C ALA A 892 -25.79 19.41 -7.80
N GLY A 893 -25.17 18.33 -8.28
CA GLY A 893 -23.74 18.27 -8.61
C GLY A 893 -23.37 19.22 -9.76
N SER A 894 -24.19 19.27 -10.81
CA SER A 894 -24.01 20.18 -11.95
C SER A 894 -24.11 21.65 -11.51
N ALA A 895 -25.16 21.99 -10.75
CA ALA A 895 -25.35 23.34 -10.22
C ALA A 895 -24.19 23.76 -9.30
N TRP A 896 -23.66 22.84 -8.49
CA TRP A 896 -22.50 23.10 -7.67
C TRP A 896 -21.24 23.40 -8.52
N LEU A 897 -20.98 22.61 -9.57
CA LEU A 897 -19.87 22.83 -10.49
C LEU A 897 -20.00 24.16 -11.24
N ASP A 898 -21.22 24.56 -11.62
CA ASP A 898 -21.50 25.84 -12.29
C ASP A 898 -21.28 27.03 -11.35
N SER A 899 -21.52 26.84 -10.05
CA SER A 899 -21.27 27.86 -9.03
C SER A 899 -19.83 27.94 -8.55
N PHE A 900 -18.99 27.00 -8.96
CA PHE A 900 -17.58 26.91 -8.54
C PHE A 900 -16.77 28.07 -9.16
N PRO A 901 -15.85 28.74 -8.42
CA PRO A 901 -15.10 29.90 -8.89
C PRO A 901 -14.33 29.66 -10.18
N GLU A 902 -14.00 30.75 -10.88
CA GLU A 902 -13.33 30.75 -12.21
C GLU A 902 -11.91 30.20 -12.22
N GLU A 903 -11.33 29.89 -11.09
CA GLU A 903 -9.95 29.38 -10.90
C GLU A 903 -9.74 27.94 -11.39
N LEU A 904 -10.81 27.20 -11.72
CA LEU A 904 -10.69 25.86 -12.27
C LEU A 904 -10.26 25.93 -13.75
N ASP A 905 -9.21 25.18 -14.11
CA ASP A 905 -8.75 25.10 -15.49
C ASP A 905 -9.89 24.75 -16.45
N PRO A 906 -10.04 25.44 -17.59
CA PRO A 906 -11.10 25.18 -18.55
C PRO A 906 -11.16 23.73 -19.05
N GLN A 907 -10.03 23.05 -19.20
CA GLN A 907 -9.97 21.64 -19.59
C GLN A 907 -10.49 20.74 -18.46
N GLU A 908 -10.08 21.02 -17.24
CA GLU A 908 -10.54 20.30 -16.04
C GLU A 908 -12.05 20.48 -15.84
N ARG A 909 -12.56 21.70 -15.97
CA ARG A 909 -14.01 21.97 -15.91
C ARG A 909 -14.78 21.21 -17.00
N ALA A 910 -14.26 21.14 -18.22
CA ALA A 910 -14.86 20.40 -19.31
C ALA A 910 -14.86 18.89 -19.05
N PHE A 911 -13.79 18.34 -18.47
CA PHE A 911 -13.71 16.94 -18.04
C PHE A 911 -14.80 16.60 -17.00
N LEU A 912 -14.92 17.39 -15.94
CA LEU A 912 -15.92 17.20 -14.91
C LEU A 912 -17.34 17.33 -15.47
N ARG A 913 -17.56 18.30 -16.38
CA ARG A 913 -18.85 18.46 -17.06
C ARG A 913 -19.21 17.27 -17.94
N ALA A 914 -18.25 16.74 -18.70
CA ALA A 914 -18.46 15.53 -19.50
C ALA A 914 -18.89 14.35 -18.63
N GLY A 915 -18.25 14.17 -17.47
CA GLY A 915 -18.60 13.14 -16.49
C GLY A 915 -20.01 13.27 -15.92
N ILE A 916 -20.45 14.48 -15.60
CA ILE A 916 -21.82 14.75 -15.11
C ILE A 916 -22.87 14.55 -16.22
N THR A 917 -22.60 15.05 -17.41
CA THR A 917 -23.50 14.91 -18.55
C THR A 917 -23.69 13.45 -18.93
N TYR A 918 -22.58 12.70 -18.93
CA TYR A 918 -22.62 11.25 -19.15
C TYR A 918 -23.50 10.54 -18.11
N ILE A 919 -23.30 10.78 -16.80
CA ILE A 919 -24.07 10.05 -15.77
C ILE A 919 -25.56 10.42 -15.83
N LYS A 920 -25.91 11.67 -16.21
CA LYS A 920 -27.30 12.05 -16.41
C LYS A 920 -27.95 11.27 -17.56
N GLY A 921 -27.27 11.15 -18.69
CA GLY A 921 -27.70 10.33 -19.82
C GLY A 921 -27.82 8.85 -19.44
N TRP A 922 -26.84 8.34 -18.68
CA TRP A 922 -26.82 6.97 -18.21
C TRP A 922 -27.99 6.64 -17.25
N VAL A 923 -28.38 7.57 -16.36
CA VAL A 923 -29.57 7.40 -15.49
C VAL A 923 -30.84 7.25 -16.33
N TYR A 924 -31.01 8.08 -17.34
CA TYR A 924 -32.16 7.95 -18.25
C TYR A 924 -32.13 6.61 -19.00
N MET A 925 -31.03 6.22 -19.57
CA MET A 925 -30.85 4.96 -20.28
C MET A 925 -31.16 3.76 -19.37
N THR A 926 -30.55 3.68 -18.19
CA THR A 926 -30.81 2.58 -17.24
C THR A 926 -32.24 2.53 -16.73
N SER A 927 -32.96 3.64 -16.80
CA SER A 927 -34.38 3.74 -16.46
C SER A 927 -35.30 3.47 -17.67
N HIS A 928 -34.80 2.92 -18.76
CA HIS A 928 -35.53 2.64 -20.01
C HIS A 928 -36.25 3.87 -20.60
N ASP A 929 -35.57 5.03 -20.54
CA ASP A 929 -36.06 6.28 -21.12
C ASP A 929 -35.04 6.86 -22.11
N PRO A 930 -34.90 6.25 -23.30
CA PRO A 930 -33.81 6.56 -24.24
C PRO A 930 -33.92 7.95 -24.89
N TYR A 931 -35.13 8.53 -24.99
CA TYR A 931 -35.31 9.81 -25.69
C TYR A 931 -34.56 10.97 -25.02
N PRO A 932 -34.62 11.22 -23.72
CA PRO A 932 -33.78 12.24 -23.04
C PRO A 932 -32.34 11.78 -22.86
N ALA A 933 -32.02 10.49 -22.87
CA ALA A 933 -30.66 9.96 -22.74
C ALA A 933 -29.78 10.32 -23.94
N ILE A 934 -30.27 10.14 -25.16
CA ILE A 934 -29.52 10.28 -26.42
C ILE A 934 -28.82 11.62 -26.54
N PRO A 935 -29.50 12.79 -26.43
CA PRO A 935 -28.82 14.09 -26.59
C PRO A 935 -27.75 14.32 -25.50
N LEU A 936 -27.94 13.85 -24.27
CA LEU A 936 -26.98 13.97 -23.19
C LEU A 936 -25.73 13.12 -23.44
N LEU A 937 -25.89 11.90 -23.91
CA LEU A 937 -24.78 10.99 -24.23
C LEU A 937 -23.96 11.50 -25.42
N GLN A 938 -24.62 12.07 -26.44
CA GLN A 938 -23.97 12.74 -27.58
C GLN A 938 -23.18 13.97 -27.14
N GLU A 939 -23.73 14.77 -26.23
CA GLU A 939 -23.05 15.93 -25.65
C GLU A 939 -21.83 15.48 -24.82
N ALA A 940 -21.97 14.45 -23.98
CA ALA A 940 -20.87 13.91 -23.19
C ALA A 940 -19.71 13.43 -24.08
N PHE A 941 -20.02 12.67 -25.14
CA PHE A 941 -19.02 12.23 -26.10
C PHE A 941 -18.36 13.40 -26.83
N THR A 942 -19.10 14.43 -27.20
CA THR A 942 -18.56 15.63 -27.85
C THR A 942 -17.59 16.36 -26.95
N LEU A 943 -17.94 16.55 -25.66
CA LEU A 943 -17.07 17.15 -24.65
C LEU A 943 -15.79 16.34 -24.45
N GLN A 944 -15.90 15.00 -24.37
CA GLN A 944 -14.73 14.13 -24.25
C GLN A 944 -13.81 14.24 -25.47
N LYS A 945 -14.35 14.36 -26.69
CA LYS A 945 -13.56 14.59 -27.91
C LYS A 945 -12.82 15.93 -27.90
N GLU A 946 -13.46 16.99 -27.41
CA GLU A 946 -12.86 18.32 -27.30
C GLU A 946 -11.65 18.34 -26.38
N ILE A 947 -11.71 17.62 -25.25
CA ILE A 947 -10.63 17.53 -24.29
C ILE A 947 -9.64 16.38 -24.59
N LYS A 948 -9.89 15.58 -25.64
CA LYS A 948 -9.10 14.41 -26.04
C LYS A 948 -9.02 13.30 -24.99
N ASP A 949 -10.10 13.13 -24.22
CA ASP A 949 -10.23 12.09 -23.19
C ASP A 949 -10.59 10.72 -23.81
N ALA A 950 -9.62 10.15 -24.52
CA ALA A 950 -9.81 8.94 -25.34
C ALA A 950 -10.17 7.69 -24.51
N GLU A 951 -9.75 7.66 -23.25
CA GLU A 951 -10.03 6.56 -22.34
C GLU A 951 -11.53 6.39 -22.07
N ASN A 952 -12.25 7.51 -22.01
CA ASN A 952 -13.66 7.53 -21.64
C ASN A 952 -14.63 7.53 -22.84
N TYR A 953 -14.16 7.56 -24.11
CA TYR A 953 -15.01 7.57 -25.30
C TYR A 953 -15.99 6.40 -25.38
N VAL A 954 -15.57 5.22 -24.92
CA VAL A 954 -16.39 4.00 -25.02
C VAL A 954 -17.69 4.11 -24.23
N PHE A 955 -17.71 4.80 -23.08
CA PHE A 955 -18.87 4.80 -22.20
C PHE A 955 -20.10 5.48 -22.79
N PRO A 956 -20.04 6.74 -23.32
CA PRO A 956 -21.22 7.33 -23.96
C PRO A 956 -21.59 6.64 -25.27
N LEU A 957 -20.63 6.10 -26.01
CA LEU A 957 -20.91 5.38 -27.27
C LEU A 957 -21.62 4.04 -27.01
N ALA A 958 -21.23 3.29 -25.98
CA ALA A 958 -21.91 2.06 -25.58
C ALA A 958 -23.34 2.35 -25.08
N ALA A 959 -23.49 3.40 -24.26
CA ALA A 959 -24.80 3.82 -23.81
C ALA A 959 -25.73 4.29 -24.96
N LEU A 960 -25.20 4.96 -25.97
CA LEU A 960 -25.93 5.32 -27.18
C LEU A 960 -26.34 4.09 -27.98
N SER A 961 -25.45 3.09 -28.10
CA SER A 961 -25.77 1.82 -28.74
C SER A 961 -27.00 1.17 -28.08
N GLN A 962 -26.98 1.07 -26.76
CA GLN A 962 -28.09 0.50 -26.01
C GLN A 962 -29.39 1.30 -26.18
N CYS A 963 -29.33 2.64 -26.18
CA CYS A 963 -30.53 3.47 -26.44
C CYS A 963 -31.10 3.25 -27.83
N TYR A 964 -30.26 3.20 -28.86
CA TYR A 964 -30.74 2.99 -30.24
C TYR A 964 -31.26 1.57 -30.45
N SER A 965 -30.64 0.57 -29.81
CA SER A 965 -31.12 -0.80 -29.76
C SER A 965 -32.53 -0.89 -29.17
N GLU A 966 -32.71 -0.28 -27.98
CA GLU A 966 -34.02 -0.27 -27.30
C GLU A 966 -35.13 0.41 -28.14
N LEU A 967 -34.79 1.39 -28.98
CA LEU A 967 -35.70 2.05 -29.90
C LEU A 967 -35.89 1.29 -31.22
N GLY A 968 -35.09 0.27 -31.51
CA GLY A 968 -35.06 -0.40 -32.81
C GLY A 968 -34.62 0.49 -33.97
N ASP A 969 -33.83 1.55 -33.67
CA ASP A 969 -33.36 2.53 -34.67
C ASP A 969 -32.07 2.05 -35.34
N THR A 970 -32.26 1.17 -36.35
CA THR A 970 -31.15 0.56 -37.10
C THR A 970 -30.34 1.60 -37.90
N ASP A 971 -30.94 2.70 -38.32
CA ASP A 971 -30.25 3.76 -39.06
C ASP A 971 -29.30 4.53 -38.09
N ALA A 972 -29.76 4.82 -36.88
CA ALA A 972 -28.91 5.45 -35.85
C ALA A 972 -27.78 4.51 -35.41
N LEU A 973 -28.03 3.20 -35.24
CA LEU A 973 -26.99 2.22 -34.94
C LEU A 973 -25.95 2.11 -36.07
N HIS A 974 -26.34 2.17 -37.33
CA HIS A 974 -25.40 2.22 -38.46
C HIS A 974 -24.51 3.46 -38.44
N ASN A 975 -25.07 4.62 -38.11
CA ASN A 975 -24.32 5.88 -38.01
C ASN A 975 -23.37 5.83 -36.82
N LEU A 976 -23.81 5.29 -35.69
CA LEU A 976 -22.97 5.09 -34.51
C LEU A 976 -21.79 4.15 -34.82
N LEU A 977 -21.99 3.06 -35.53
CA LEU A 977 -20.94 2.14 -35.97
C LEU A 977 -19.87 2.85 -36.81
N ILE A 978 -20.29 3.75 -37.71
CA ILE A 978 -19.36 4.55 -38.51
C ILE A 978 -18.54 5.44 -37.60
N GLU A 979 -19.16 6.11 -36.63
CA GLU A 979 -18.49 7.01 -35.67
C GLU A 979 -17.53 6.25 -34.77
N VAL A 980 -17.90 5.08 -34.25
CA VAL A 980 -17.02 4.19 -33.47
C VAL A 980 -15.80 3.78 -34.31
N LYS A 981 -16.00 3.36 -35.56
CA LYS A 981 -14.90 2.98 -36.47
C LYS A 981 -13.96 4.13 -36.79
N GLU A 982 -14.47 5.35 -36.95
CA GLU A 982 -13.66 6.54 -37.14
C GLU A 982 -12.89 6.89 -35.86
N THR A 983 -13.50 6.76 -34.70
CA THR A 983 -12.86 6.98 -33.40
C THR A 983 -11.72 6.00 -33.17
N ILE A 984 -11.87 4.72 -33.53
CA ILE A 984 -10.81 3.70 -33.46
C ILE A 984 -9.57 4.12 -34.25
N LYS A 985 -9.73 4.76 -35.42
CA LYS A 985 -8.60 5.20 -36.26
C LYS A 985 -7.76 6.32 -35.60
N THR A 986 -8.39 7.09 -34.74
CA THR A 986 -7.76 8.25 -34.07
C THR A 986 -7.22 7.96 -32.67
N THR A 987 -7.58 6.77 -32.10
CA THR A 987 -7.25 6.35 -30.72
C THR A 987 -6.42 5.08 -30.74
N SER A 988 -5.10 5.18 -30.59
CA SER A 988 -4.22 4.01 -30.67
C SER A 988 -4.17 3.16 -29.39
N LEU A 989 -4.23 3.78 -28.22
CA LEU A 989 -4.06 3.10 -26.92
C LEU A 989 -5.34 2.47 -26.36
N HIS A 990 -6.52 3.02 -26.61
CA HIS A 990 -7.80 2.59 -26.03
C HIS A 990 -8.74 1.95 -27.07
N ALA A 991 -8.22 1.57 -28.23
CA ALA A 991 -8.98 1.02 -29.33
C ALA A 991 -9.60 -0.36 -29.05
N GLY A 992 -9.18 -1.09 -28.03
CA GLY A 992 -9.67 -2.42 -27.69
C GLY A 992 -11.15 -2.44 -27.37
N LYS A 993 -11.58 -1.65 -26.39
CA LYS A 993 -12.99 -1.51 -25.96
C LYS A 993 -13.89 -0.99 -27.07
N LEU A 994 -13.40 -0.03 -27.87
CA LEU A 994 -14.15 0.50 -29.02
C LEU A 994 -14.31 -0.54 -30.14
N ARG A 995 -13.33 -1.42 -30.37
CA ARG A 995 -13.46 -2.53 -31.34
C ARG A 995 -14.48 -3.57 -30.87
N THR A 996 -14.55 -3.82 -29.56
CA THR A 996 -15.59 -4.70 -28.99
C THR A 996 -16.96 -4.09 -29.24
N LEU A 997 -17.17 -2.82 -28.88
CA LEU A 997 -18.42 -2.11 -29.14
C LEU A 997 -18.79 -2.11 -30.64
N ALA A 998 -17.83 -1.91 -31.54
CA ALA A 998 -18.11 -1.96 -32.98
C ALA A 998 -18.63 -3.34 -33.41
N ARG A 999 -18.08 -4.42 -32.88
CA ARG A 999 -18.53 -5.79 -33.17
C ARG A 999 -19.91 -6.08 -32.60
N GLU A 1000 -20.19 -5.60 -31.38
CA GLU A 1000 -21.53 -5.71 -30.77
C GLU A 1000 -22.59 -5.02 -31.63
N ILE A 1001 -22.35 -3.79 -32.10
CA ILE A 1001 -23.23 -3.07 -32.99
C ILE A 1001 -23.36 -3.78 -34.35
N GLU A 1002 -22.29 -4.33 -34.93
CA GLU A 1002 -22.33 -5.10 -36.16
C GLU A 1002 -23.21 -6.36 -36.05
N LYS A 1003 -23.06 -7.09 -34.94
CA LYS A 1003 -23.85 -8.29 -34.63
C LYS A 1003 -25.32 -7.94 -34.54
N GLU A 1004 -25.67 -6.88 -33.85
CA GLU A 1004 -27.06 -6.43 -33.72
C GLU A 1004 -27.66 -6.00 -35.06
N LEU A 1005 -26.91 -5.26 -35.87
CA LEU A 1005 -27.36 -4.84 -37.22
C LEU A 1005 -27.50 -6.00 -38.23
N SER A 1006 -26.74 -7.09 -38.02
CA SER A 1006 -26.84 -8.28 -38.89
C SER A 1006 -28.03 -9.18 -38.57
N GLY A 1007 -28.68 -8.94 -37.43
CA GLY A 1007 -29.82 -9.76 -36.95
C GLY A 1007 -29.36 -11.12 -36.39
N GLU A 1008 -28.08 -11.32 -36.14
CA GLU A 1008 -27.54 -12.58 -35.58
C GLU A 1008 -27.82 -12.76 -34.10
N GLY A 1009 -28.64 -11.91 -33.49
CA GLY A 1009 -29.03 -11.92 -32.09
C GLY A 1009 -30.46 -12.33 -31.77
N GLU A 1010 -31.29 -12.71 -32.75
CA GLU A 1010 -32.68 -13.10 -32.57
C GLU A 1010 -32.98 -14.55 -32.99
N GLU A 1011 -32.02 -15.50 -32.99
CA GLU A 1011 -32.30 -16.93 -33.11
C GLU A 1011 -31.78 -17.73 -31.93
#